data_3e8799d5f35a4cf4c38081383a9c3715
#
_entry.id   3e8799d5f35a4cf4c38081383a9c3715
#
_cell.length_a   1.000
_cell.length_b   1.000
_cell.length_c   1.000
_cell.angle_alpha   90.00
_cell.angle_beta   90.00
_cell.angle_gamma   90.00
#
_symmetry.space_group_name_H-M   'P 1'
#
loop_
_entity.id
_entity.type
_entity.pdbx_description
1 polymer ?
#
loop_
_entity_poly.entity_id
_entity_poly.type
_entity_poly.pdbx_seq_one_letter_code
_entity_poly.pdbx_strand_id
1 'polypeptide(L)'
;MSLTIKRLYRFGDFMVDSDQKVLLRQGTPTPLTPKVFDTLLVLVENSGRIVEKEELMNRLWPDSFVEEANLTFNIQQLRKSLGDNARKPQYIETVPRRGYRFIADVEEVLSDRNNTSRLTQRLENFDSRPGTSSIESSTNSRLSNMRERAFAAMPAVYSAFPRLNKKAIALVIALALVLAGAGLMVWRFTHNSNQNLGEFVAALPLKIEKLTATGESPHAAISSDGKYLAYTRGFVNNQSIWLRQLATNTNVQIVPANGPIFGLAFAHSGEYLYFVKGTPGALYRVSLLGDVPIKIVDGLEGRFSLSSDDHHIAFIRRFINSDGQQIYSLVIANPDGTAERTLLTQKYPDKLDAPVWSPDNESIVCAFGNSASGGQNVRLLEVSVTDATTRDLSAERFANIVKIAWLPQKRGLVMSAGKNSEGYLQLWRVSYPNMEFRQITAGLVSYSDLSLTANADKIVASQTTRASDVWVGESREAQGLKRITAATDKLCWTPNRRLIYSSRVTGNEDLWMMQPDGSEQRQLTVDSRTNATPAVTPDNRYIIFMSNRTGVFQVWRMNIDGSNQVQLTNGGGKNFPVISPDGKWVVYNSTDNWDLWRISIEGGEPTRVIEQPAYFPSVSPDGKMIACLGRSESKAALLILPFAGVQPLKTINLAGQNFSGTRILWTPDGQALIYGAERDGVTRLVKRSLSGGKTEEIMKFEDDLFDFGYSTDSQLLAVTRGGWQHDIVLISDLNFH
;
A
#
# COMPACT_ATOMS: atom_id res chain seq x y z
N MET A 1 -4.87 4.09 -39.46
CA MET A 1 -5.18 4.98 -38.33
C MET A 1 -6.59 4.61 -37.86
N SER A 2 -6.71 3.91 -36.75
CA SER A 2 -8.01 3.57 -36.17
C SER A 2 -8.49 4.76 -35.36
N LEU A 3 -9.61 5.33 -35.77
CA LEU A 3 -10.28 6.42 -35.04
C LEU A 3 -10.84 5.86 -33.74
N THR A 4 -10.24 6.20 -32.62
CA THR A 4 -10.76 5.88 -31.30
C THR A 4 -11.85 6.90 -30.96
N ILE A 5 -13.10 6.51 -31.14
CA ILE A 5 -14.28 7.31 -30.84
C ILE A 5 -14.50 7.31 -29.33
N LYS A 6 -14.56 8.48 -28.70
CA LYS A 6 -14.86 8.64 -27.26
C LYS A 6 -16.38 8.60 -27.06
N ARG A 7 -16.86 7.74 -26.14
CA ARG A 7 -18.26 7.62 -25.78
C ARG A 7 -18.57 8.41 -24.52
N LEU A 8 -19.42 9.41 -24.64
CA LEU A 8 -19.96 10.20 -23.55
C LEU A 8 -21.47 9.99 -23.49
N TYR A 9 -22.01 9.82 -22.28
CA TYR A 9 -23.46 9.69 -22.08
C TYR A 9 -23.97 10.88 -21.28
N ARG A 10 -25.00 11.56 -21.79
CA ARG A 10 -25.64 12.69 -21.12
C ARG A 10 -27.04 12.31 -20.67
N PHE A 11 -27.40 12.67 -19.44
CA PHE A 11 -28.77 12.54 -18.91
C PHE A 11 -29.00 13.61 -17.82
N GLY A 12 -30.11 14.32 -17.88
CA GLY A 12 -30.39 15.42 -16.97
C GLY A 12 -29.22 16.40 -16.86
N ASP A 13 -28.78 16.69 -15.63
CA ASP A 13 -27.63 17.56 -15.33
C ASP A 13 -26.27 16.83 -15.36
N PHE A 14 -26.26 15.54 -15.74
CA PHE A 14 -25.10 14.69 -15.64
C PHE A 14 -24.49 14.32 -16.99
N MET A 15 -23.17 14.10 -16.98
CA MET A 15 -22.42 13.55 -18.11
C MET A 15 -21.49 12.43 -17.58
N VAL A 16 -21.57 11.26 -18.18
CA VAL A 16 -20.70 10.12 -17.91
C VAL A 16 -19.63 10.05 -18.99
N ASP A 17 -18.38 10.11 -18.59
CA ASP A 17 -17.24 9.83 -19.44
C ASP A 17 -16.79 8.39 -19.20
N SER A 18 -17.07 7.49 -20.15
CA SER A 18 -16.77 6.06 -20.02
C SER A 18 -15.27 5.79 -20.04
N ASP A 19 -14.48 6.60 -20.78
CA ASP A 19 -13.04 6.42 -20.93
C ASP A 19 -12.28 6.89 -19.69
N GLN A 20 -12.66 8.05 -19.14
CA GLN A 20 -12.05 8.61 -17.94
C GLN A 20 -12.65 8.09 -16.64
N LYS A 21 -13.75 7.32 -16.72
CA LYS A 21 -14.51 6.82 -15.58
C LYS A 21 -14.93 7.92 -14.60
N VAL A 22 -15.42 9.03 -15.13
CA VAL A 22 -15.85 10.20 -14.35
C VAL A 22 -17.31 10.51 -14.61
N LEU A 23 -18.05 10.77 -13.53
CA LEU A 23 -19.38 11.40 -13.58
C LEU A 23 -19.21 12.91 -13.37
N LEU A 24 -19.74 13.71 -14.27
CA LEU A 24 -19.75 15.16 -14.16
C LEU A 24 -21.19 15.63 -13.91
N ARG A 25 -21.38 16.56 -12.97
CA ARG A 25 -22.62 17.29 -12.80
C ARG A 25 -22.41 18.75 -13.17
N GLN A 26 -23.07 19.23 -14.23
CA GLN A 26 -22.87 20.59 -14.75
C GLN A 26 -21.37 20.94 -14.91
N GLY A 27 -20.57 20.01 -15.45
CA GLY A 27 -19.17 20.19 -15.68
C GLY A 27 -18.25 19.94 -14.45
N THR A 28 -18.81 19.77 -13.24
CA THR A 28 -18.04 19.52 -12.00
C THR A 28 -17.97 18.02 -11.71
N PRO A 29 -16.78 17.45 -11.42
CA PRO A 29 -16.64 16.05 -11.10
C PRO A 29 -17.44 15.66 -9.85
N THR A 30 -18.28 14.63 -9.97
CA THR A 30 -19.01 14.00 -8.86
C THR A 30 -18.30 12.70 -8.52
N PRO A 31 -17.68 12.58 -7.32
CA PRO A 31 -16.90 11.41 -6.97
C PRO A 31 -17.77 10.16 -6.85
N LEU A 32 -17.38 9.10 -7.57
CA LEU A 32 -17.95 7.76 -7.46
C LEU A 32 -16.84 6.76 -7.26
N THR A 33 -17.08 5.71 -6.45
CA THR A 33 -16.14 4.60 -6.38
C THR A 33 -16.15 3.80 -7.68
N PRO A 34 -15.08 3.10 -8.06
CA PRO A 34 -14.99 2.39 -9.34
C PRO A 34 -16.18 1.46 -9.63
N LYS A 35 -16.60 0.67 -8.63
CA LYS A 35 -17.73 -0.26 -8.80
C LYS A 35 -19.10 0.43 -8.87
N VAL A 36 -19.25 1.56 -8.18
CA VAL A 36 -20.46 2.40 -8.28
C VAL A 36 -20.51 3.05 -9.66
N PHE A 37 -19.37 3.52 -10.18
CA PHE A 37 -19.27 4.04 -11.55
C PHE A 37 -19.57 2.96 -12.60
N ASP A 38 -18.95 1.77 -12.48
CA ASP A 38 -19.20 0.64 -13.39
C ASP A 38 -20.70 0.24 -13.36
N THR A 39 -21.34 0.27 -12.18
CA THR A 39 -22.80 0.04 -12.05
C THR A 39 -23.61 1.10 -12.80
N LEU A 40 -23.24 2.38 -12.67
CA LEU A 40 -23.88 3.47 -13.42
C LEU A 40 -23.71 3.27 -14.93
N LEU A 41 -22.50 2.96 -15.38
CA LEU A 41 -22.20 2.77 -16.80
C LEU A 41 -23.03 1.65 -17.40
N VAL A 42 -23.11 0.48 -16.75
CA VAL A 42 -23.95 -0.64 -17.19
C VAL A 42 -25.43 -0.24 -17.28
N LEU A 43 -25.94 0.53 -16.32
CA LEU A 43 -27.34 0.99 -16.32
C LEU A 43 -27.61 2.01 -17.42
N VAL A 44 -26.69 2.96 -17.63
CA VAL A 44 -26.81 4.02 -18.66
C VAL A 44 -26.71 3.43 -20.07
N GLU A 45 -25.78 2.51 -20.31
CA GLU A 45 -25.65 1.80 -21.59
C GLU A 45 -26.88 0.93 -21.93
N ASN A 46 -27.65 0.55 -20.92
CA ASN A 46 -28.90 -0.21 -21.07
C ASN A 46 -30.13 0.62 -20.68
N SER A 47 -30.09 1.95 -20.89
CA SER A 47 -31.21 2.85 -20.55
C SER A 47 -32.54 2.35 -21.14
N GLY A 48 -33.62 2.46 -20.36
CA GLY A 48 -34.96 1.99 -20.71
C GLY A 48 -35.22 0.49 -20.54
N ARG A 49 -34.15 -0.36 -20.51
CA ARG A 49 -34.22 -1.81 -20.32
C ARG A 49 -34.09 -2.18 -18.83
N ILE A 50 -34.80 -3.23 -18.41
CA ILE A 50 -34.54 -3.82 -17.10
C ILE A 50 -33.25 -4.63 -17.21
N VAL A 51 -32.24 -4.31 -16.39
CA VAL A 51 -31.03 -5.11 -16.22
C VAL A 51 -31.25 -6.00 -14.98
N GLU A 52 -31.22 -7.30 -15.19
CA GLU A 52 -31.48 -8.27 -14.12
C GLU A 52 -30.34 -8.27 -13.11
N LYS A 53 -30.66 -8.62 -11.86
CA LYS A 53 -29.64 -8.62 -10.77
C LYS A 53 -28.49 -9.54 -11.10
N GLU A 54 -28.79 -10.73 -11.61
CA GLU A 54 -27.77 -11.71 -12.02
C GLU A 54 -26.91 -11.18 -13.18
N GLU A 55 -27.50 -10.51 -14.17
CA GLU A 55 -26.75 -9.85 -15.24
C GLU A 55 -25.83 -8.76 -14.71
N LEU A 56 -26.30 -7.91 -13.80
CA LEU A 56 -25.48 -6.90 -13.14
C LEU A 56 -24.34 -7.53 -12.33
N MET A 57 -24.62 -8.56 -11.55
CA MET A 57 -23.62 -9.27 -10.77
C MET A 57 -22.54 -9.86 -11.66
N ASN A 58 -22.90 -10.55 -12.72
CA ASN A 58 -21.96 -11.18 -13.66
C ASN A 58 -21.12 -10.14 -14.42
N ARG A 59 -21.67 -8.99 -14.78
CA ARG A 59 -20.93 -7.91 -15.47
C ARG A 59 -19.99 -7.14 -14.52
N LEU A 60 -20.44 -6.91 -13.29
CA LEU A 60 -19.67 -6.15 -12.32
C LEU A 60 -18.60 -6.98 -11.61
N TRP A 61 -18.85 -8.28 -11.42
CA TRP A 61 -17.96 -9.20 -10.72
C TRP A 61 -17.83 -10.54 -11.45
N PRO A 62 -17.30 -10.57 -12.71
CA PRO A 62 -17.28 -11.77 -13.55
C PRO A 62 -16.51 -12.93 -12.93
N ASP A 63 -15.48 -12.64 -12.09
CA ASP A 63 -14.56 -13.63 -11.55
C ASP A 63 -14.70 -13.80 -10.01
N SER A 64 -15.77 -13.27 -9.42
CA SER A 64 -15.92 -13.26 -7.95
C SER A 64 -17.36 -13.58 -7.54
N PHE A 65 -17.53 -14.52 -6.63
CA PHE A 65 -18.81 -14.72 -5.98
C PHE A 65 -19.06 -13.59 -4.96
N VAL A 66 -20.01 -12.73 -5.25
CA VAL A 66 -20.37 -11.54 -4.45
C VAL A 66 -21.83 -11.62 -4.08
N GLU A 67 -22.17 -11.24 -2.84
CA GLU A 67 -23.57 -11.22 -2.40
C GLU A 67 -24.37 -10.08 -3.06
N GLU A 68 -25.65 -10.31 -3.28
CA GLU A 68 -26.59 -9.34 -3.85
C GLU A 68 -26.68 -8.02 -3.03
N ALA A 69 -26.33 -8.08 -1.74
CA ALA A 69 -26.24 -6.90 -0.87
C ALA A 69 -25.26 -5.83 -1.41
N ASN A 70 -24.17 -6.23 -2.07
CA ASN A 70 -23.20 -5.30 -2.66
C ASN A 70 -23.78 -4.54 -3.87
N LEU A 71 -24.57 -5.21 -4.68
CA LEU A 71 -25.30 -4.54 -5.77
C LEU A 71 -26.30 -3.53 -5.20
N THR A 72 -27.06 -3.92 -4.18
CA THR A 72 -28.01 -3.03 -3.50
C THR A 72 -27.30 -1.81 -2.92
N PHE A 73 -26.13 -1.99 -2.33
CA PHE A 73 -25.30 -0.89 -1.83
C PHE A 73 -24.85 0.07 -2.96
N ASN A 74 -24.35 -0.46 -4.09
CA ASN A 74 -23.96 0.37 -5.23
C ASN A 74 -25.12 1.21 -5.75
N ILE A 75 -26.31 0.63 -5.85
CA ILE A 75 -27.54 1.34 -6.26
C ILE A 75 -27.91 2.45 -5.26
N GLN A 76 -27.75 2.22 -3.96
CA GLN A 76 -28.00 3.25 -2.93
C GLN A 76 -26.99 4.40 -3.05
N GLN A 77 -25.70 4.12 -3.27
CA GLN A 77 -24.69 5.15 -3.49
C GLN A 77 -24.96 5.96 -4.76
N LEU A 78 -25.33 5.29 -5.85
CA LEU A 78 -25.73 5.98 -7.09
C LEU A 78 -26.89 6.93 -6.86
N ARG A 79 -27.95 6.46 -6.21
CA ARG A 79 -29.09 7.34 -5.88
C ARG A 79 -28.67 8.54 -5.07
N LYS A 80 -27.83 8.36 -4.06
CA LYS A 80 -27.30 9.46 -3.24
C LYS A 80 -26.53 10.48 -4.10
N SER A 81 -25.64 10.01 -4.97
CA SER A 81 -24.81 10.88 -5.84
C SER A 81 -25.61 11.58 -6.93
N LEU A 82 -26.66 10.94 -7.44
CA LEU A 82 -27.56 11.51 -8.44
C LEU A 82 -28.68 12.37 -7.83
N GLY A 83 -28.83 12.37 -6.50
CA GLY A 83 -29.99 13.02 -5.83
C GLY A 83 -31.30 12.30 -6.07
N ASP A 84 -31.27 10.99 -6.37
CA ASP A 84 -32.42 10.18 -6.72
C ASP A 84 -33.11 9.55 -5.49
N ASN A 85 -34.40 9.27 -5.58
CA ASN A 85 -35.19 8.71 -4.48
C ASN A 85 -35.88 7.41 -4.90
N ALA A 86 -35.65 6.32 -4.14
CA ALA A 86 -36.21 5.00 -4.44
C ALA A 86 -37.74 4.94 -4.49
N ARG A 87 -38.45 5.83 -3.76
CA ARG A 87 -39.94 5.92 -3.76
C ARG A 87 -40.52 6.75 -4.91
N LYS A 88 -39.72 7.66 -5.46
CA LYS A 88 -40.09 8.51 -6.61
C LYS A 88 -38.83 8.67 -7.48
N PRO A 89 -38.44 7.61 -8.21
CA PRO A 89 -37.20 7.59 -8.96
C PRO A 89 -37.24 8.55 -10.14
N GLN A 90 -36.12 9.28 -10.33
CA GLN A 90 -35.88 10.13 -11.51
C GLN A 90 -34.89 9.46 -12.48
N TYR A 91 -33.98 8.65 -11.94
CA TYR A 91 -32.90 8.01 -12.71
C TYR A 91 -32.96 6.50 -12.63
N ILE A 92 -33.09 5.90 -11.42
CA ILE A 92 -32.94 4.45 -11.20
C ILE A 92 -34.22 3.89 -10.58
N GLU A 93 -34.98 3.16 -11.36
CA GLU A 93 -36.15 2.42 -10.88
C GLU A 93 -35.76 1.05 -10.36
N THR A 94 -36.31 0.64 -9.23
CA THR A 94 -36.19 -0.75 -8.74
C THR A 94 -37.38 -1.55 -9.26
N VAL A 95 -37.14 -2.61 -10.02
CA VAL A 95 -38.16 -3.57 -10.44
C VAL A 95 -38.14 -4.76 -9.48
N PRO A 96 -39.12 -4.92 -8.56
CA PRO A 96 -39.11 -5.92 -7.51
C PRO A 96 -38.86 -7.32 -8.05
N ARG A 97 -37.97 -8.06 -7.38
CA ARG A 97 -37.55 -9.43 -7.69
C ARG A 97 -36.85 -9.65 -9.04
N ARG A 98 -36.68 -8.61 -9.87
CA ARG A 98 -36.05 -8.71 -11.19
C ARG A 98 -34.71 -7.98 -11.25
N GLY A 99 -34.69 -6.67 -11.01
CA GLY A 99 -33.47 -5.89 -11.20
C GLY A 99 -33.68 -4.39 -11.11
N TYR A 100 -32.91 -3.68 -11.92
CA TYR A 100 -32.94 -2.22 -11.97
C TYR A 100 -33.08 -1.72 -13.41
N ARG A 101 -33.72 -0.55 -13.58
CA ARG A 101 -33.87 0.10 -14.88
C ARG A 101 -33.45 1.56 -14.77
N PHE A 102 -32.64 2.03 -15.72
CA PHE A 102 -32.34 3.43 -15.86
C PHE A 102 -33.48 4.06 -16.66
N ILE A 103 -34.19 5.05 -16.07
CA ILE A 103 -35.43 5.57 -16.62
C ILE A 103 -35.32 6.99 -17.22
N ALA A 104 -34.17 7.67 -17.03
CA ALA A 104 -33.93 8.94 -17.67
C ALA A 104 -33.51 8.76 -19.12
N ASP A 105 -33.86 9.73 -19.97
CA ASP A 105 -33.40 9.77 -21.35
C ASP A 105 -31.88 9.95 -21.40
N VAL A 106 -31.20 9.07 -22.14
CA VAL A 106 -29.73 9.08 -22.28
C VAL A 106 -29.40 9.44 -23.74
N GLU A 107 -28.59 10.47 -23.89
CA GLU A 107 -28.03 10.88 -25.17
C GLU A 107 -26.59 10.41 -25.26
N GLU A 108 -26.25 9.56 -26.25
CA GLU A 108 -24.86 9.18 -26.52
C GLU A 108 -24.21 10.25 -27.41
N VAL A 109 -23.12 10.87 -26.89
CA VAL A 109 -22.37 11.91 -27.60
C VAL A 109 -21.04 11.31 -28.05
N LEU A 110 -20.89 11.14 -29.35
CA LEU A 110 -19.63 10.69 -29.96
C LEU A 110 -18.71 11.91 -30.16
N SER A 111 -17.56 11.95 -29.52
CA SER A 111 -16.61 13.07 -29.61
C SER A 111 -15.29 12.62 -30.23
N ASP A 112 -14.83 13.37 -31.24
CA ASP A 112 -13.52 13.19 -31.85
C ASP A 112 -12.44 13.86 -30.97
N ARG A 113 -11.31 13.20 -30.71
CA ARG A 113 -10.25 13.66 -29.78
C ARG A 113 -9.68 15.06 -30.06
N ASN A 114 -9.91 15.61 -31.24
CA ASN A 114 -9.38 16.92 -31.66
C ASN A 114 -10.30 18.12 -31.40
N ASN A 115 -11.47 17.92 -30.74
CA ASN A 115 -12.47 18.98 -30.63
C ASN A 115 -12.88 19.34 -29.20
N THR A 116 -12.12 18.89 -28.18
CA THR A 116 -12.46 19.14 -26.77
C THR A 116 -12.43 20.61 -26.39
N SER A 117 -11.58 21.43 -27.05
CA SER A 117 -11.51 22.88 -26.82
C SER A 117 -12.74 23.68 -27.34
N ARG A 118 -13.51 23.12 -28.30
CA ARG A 118 -14.71 23.77 -28.83
C ARG A 118 -15.98 23.41 -28.06
N LEU A 119 -15.98 22.29 -27.34
CA LEU A 119 -17.14 21.90 -26.50
C LEU A 119 -17.18 22.68 -25.20
N THR A 120 -16.05 22.99 -24.58
CA THR A 120 -15.99 23.85 -23.40
C THR A 120 -16.49 25.27 -23.68
N GLN A 121 -16.15 25.85 -24.85
CA GLN A 121 -16.65 27.16 -25.29
C GLN A 121 -18.16 27.15 -25.68
N ARG A 122 -18.70 26.00 -26.05
CA ARG A 122 -20.15 25.87 -26.36
C ARG A 122 -21.02 25.70 -25.11
N LEU A 123 -20.46 25.20 -24.01
CA LEU A 123 -21.16 25.06 -22.74
C LEU A 123 -21.27 26.39 -21.98
N GLU A 124 -20.33 27.33 -22.19
CA GLU A 124 -20.41 28.69 -21.63
C GLU A 124 -21.45 29.59 -22.34
N ASN A 125 -21.93 29.20 -23.53
CA ASN A 125 -22.86 29.98 -24.32
C ASN A 125 -24.34 29.56 -24.21
N PHE A 126 -24.68 28.63 -23.28
CA PHE A 126 -26.08 28.12 -23.21
C PHE A 126 -26.91 28.72 -22.08
N ASP A 127 -26.40 29.71 -21.36
CA ASP A 127 -27.11 30.36 -20.25
C ASP A 127 -27.57 31.81 -20.60
N SER A 128 -28.12 32.03 -21.82
CA SER A 128 -28.75 33.29 -22.10
C SER A 128 -29.81 33.17 -23.20
N ARG A 129 -31.07 33.09 -22.81
CA ARG A 129 -32.24 33.52 -23.58
C ARG A 129 -33.31 34.10 -22.66
N PRO A 130 -34.13 35.05 -23.19
CA PRO A 130 -33.83 36.37 -23.73
C PRO A 130 -34.70 37.45 -23.06
N GLY A 131 -34.24 38.67 -23.12
CA GLY A 131 -35.08 39.85 -22.76
C GLY A 131 -34.45 41.12 -23.30
N THR A 132 -34.84 41.44 -24.54
CA THR A 132 -34.97 42.75 -25.19
C THR A 132 -33.98 43.90 -24.91
N SER A 133 -33.57 44.43 -26.06
CA SER A 133 -33.24 45.80 -26.47
C SER A 133 -31.82 46.33 -26.31
N SER A 134 -31.23 46.42 -27.50
CA SER A 134 -30.39 47.53 -28.03
C SER A 134 -29.78 48.53 -27.06
N ILE A 135 -28.42 48.62 -27.12
CA ILE A 135 -27.70 49.87 -27.35
C ILE A 135 -26.27 49.51 -27.80
N GLU A 136 -25.85 50.12 -28.89
CA GLU A 136 -24.61 49.93 -29.63
C GLU A 136 -23.36 50.41 -28.90
N SER A 137 -22.29 49.72 -29.28
CA SER A 137 -20.90 50.24 -29.47
C SER A 137 -20.50 51.55 -28.81
N SER A 138 -19.58 51.45 -27.83
CA SER A 138 -18.45 52.39 -27.73
C SER A 138 -17.61 52.18 -26.46
N THR A 139 -16.70 51.21 -26.42
CA THR A 139 -15.72 51.14 -25.32
C THR A 139 -14.36 50.57 -25.67
N ASN A 140 -13.94 50.64 -26.92
CA ASN A 140 -12.60 50.19 -27.29
C ASN A 140 -11.57 51.31 -27.60
N SER A 141 -11.88 52.58 -27.21
CA SER A 141 -10.93 53.70 -27.44
C SER A 141 -10.47 54.42 -26.18
N ARG A 142 -10.75 53.90 -24.97
CA ARG A 142 -10.35 54.59 -23.70
C ARG A 142 -9.18 53.92 -22.94
N LEU A 143 -8.67 52.78 -23.34
CA LEU A 143 -7.59 52.09 -22.65
C LEU A 143 -6.20 52.38 -23.22
N SER A 144 -6.09 52.95 -24.43
CA SER A 144 -4.77 53.34 -24.99
C SER A 144 -4.30 54.74 -24.50
N ASN A 145 -5.23 55.62 -24.07
CA ASN A 145 -4.87 56.97 -23.63
C ASN A 145 -4.60 57.12 -22.13
N MET A 146 -4.68 56.08 -21.34
CA MET A 146 -4.34 56.11 -19.91
C MET A 146 -2.86 55.77 -19.64
N ARG A 147 -2.17 55.20 -20.60
CA ARG A 147 -0.74 54.83 -20.41
C ARG A 147 0.23 56.00 -20.69
N GLU A 148 -0.15 56.97 -21.54
CA GLU A 148 0.72 58.10 -21.83
C GLU A 148 0.52 59.30 -20.90
N ARG A 149 -0.58 59.38 -20.12
CA ARG A 149 -0.79 60.48 -19.14
C ARG A 149 -0.20 60.21 -17.75
N ALA A 150 0.29 58.99 -17.46
CA ALA A 150 0.89 58.66 -16.19
C ALA A 150 2.39 59.02 -16.09
N PHE A 151 3.05 59.32 -17.22
CA PHE A 151 4.49 59.68 -17.24
C PHE A 151 4.82 61.17 -17.31
N ALA A 152 3.81 62.02 -17.47
CA ALA A 152 4.02 63.48 -17.63
C ALA A 152 3.70 64.31 -16.34
N ALA A 153 3.38 63.67 -15.21
CA ALA A 153 3.01 64.38 -13.97
C ALA A 153 3.93 64.13 -12.76
N MET A 154 5.20 63.87 -13.00
CA MET A 154 6.16 63.66 -11.92
C MET A 154 7.32 64.69 -11.87
N PRO A 155 7.08 66.00 -11.75
CA PRO A 155 8.03 66.82 -11.00
C PRO A 155 7.49 67.80 -9.97
N ALA A 156 6.32 67.62 -9.38
CA ALA A 156 5.79 68.66 -8.49
C ALA A 156 5.44 68.20 -7.04
N VAL A 157 5.88 66.98 -6.58
CA VAL A 157 5.52 66.52 -5.23
C VAL A 157 6.73 66.49 -4.27
N TYR A 158 7.87 67.06 -4.66
CA TYR A 158 9.06 67.05 -3.76
C TYR A 158 9.17 68.24 -2.78
N SER A 159 8.17 69.10 -2.65
CA SER A 159 8.27 70.28 -1.78
C SER A 159 7.35 70.33 -0.55
N ALA A 160 6.73 69.20 -0.17
CA ALA A 160 5.80 69.25 0.98
C ALA A 160 5.94 68.07 1.99
N PHE A 161 7.19 67.68 2.33
CA PHE A 161 7.36 66.82 3.53
C PHE A 161 7.96 67.67 4.65
N PRO A 162 7.28 67.74 5.83
CA PRO A 162 7.89 68.32 7.00
C PRO A 162 9.09 67.47 7.43
N ARG A 163 10.16 68.10 7.93
CA ARG A 163 11.38 67.47 8.41
C ARG A 163 11.04 66.43 9.50
N LEU A 164 10.91 65.19 9.12
CA LEU A 164 10.73 64.08 10.06
C LEU A 164 11.98 63.95 10.94
N ASN A 165 11.77 63.86 12.22
CA ASN A 165 12.79 63.60 13.26
C ASN A 165 13.49 62.28 12.96
N LYS A 166 14.84 62.18 13.15
CA LYS A 166 15.64 60.97 12.90
C LYS A 166 15.07 59.70 13.47
N LYS A 167 14.31 59.78 14.56
CA LYS A 167 13.60 58.64 15.16
C LYS A 167 12.41 58.17 14.31
N ALA A 168 11.71 59.05 13.61
CA ALA A 168 10.59 58.69 12.73
C ALA A 168 11.09 58.06 11.43
N ILE A 169 12.21 58.49 10.88
CA ILE A 169 12.86 57.88 9.71
C ILE A 169 13.33 56.45 10.05
N ALA A 170 13.94 56.27 11.22
CA ALA A 170 14.36 54.94 11.67
C ALA A 170 13.16 53.98 11.87
N LEU A 171 12.00 54.46 12.33
CA LEU A 171 10.79 53.68 12.49
C LEU A 171 10.20 53.25 11.12
N VAL A 172 10.20 54.15 10.15
CA VAL A 172 9.70 53.84 8.76
C VAL A 172 10.62 52.84 8.08
N ILE A 173 11.95 52.95 8.25
CA ILE A 173 12.91 51.99 7.72
C ILE A 173 12.74 50.63 8.39
N ALA A 174 12.56 50.58 9.71
CA ALA A 174 12.32 49.35 10.44
C ALA A 174 10.99 48.68 9.98
N LEU A 175 9.92 49.43 9.81
CA LEU A 175 8.64 48.93 9.30
C LEU A 175 8.76 48.40 7.85
N ALA A 176 9.50 49.12 7.00
CA ALA A 176 9.77 48.67 5.62
C ALA A 176 10.58 47.35 5.57
N LEU A 177 11.56 47.18 6.47
CA LEU A 177 12.35 45.95 6.61
C LEU A 177 11.51 44.78 7.14
N VAL A 178 10.58 45.04 8.07
CA VAL A 178 9.64 44.01 8.56
C VAL A 178 8.67 43.60 7.47
N LEU A 179 8.14 44.54 6.68
CA LEU A 179 7.25 44.24 5.55
C LEU A 179 7.98 43.54 4.43
N ALA A 180 9.24 43.91 4.14
CA ALA A 180 10.08 43.18 3.18
C ALA A 180 10.42 41.77 3.67
N GLY A 181 10.71 41.58 4.95
CA GLY A 181 10.92 40.27 5.58
C GLY A 181 9.68 39.39 5.53
N ALA A 182 8.51 39.97 5.86
CA ALA A 182 7.23 39.26 5.74
C ALA A 182 6.88 38.91 4.29
N GLY A 183 7.14 39.82 3.34
CA GLY A 183 6.99 39.56 1.90
C GLY A 183 7.90 38.44 1.38
N LEU A 184 9.16 38.41 1.83
CA LEU A 184 10.14 37.37 1.50
C LEU A 184 9.75 36.02 2.16
N MET A 185 9.17 36.04 3.36
CA MET A 185 8.68 34.84 4.04
C MET A 185 7.44 34.28 3.33
N VAL A 186 6.50 35.14 2.95
CA VAL A 186 5.32 34.73 2.15
C VAL A 186 5.74 34.25 0.77
N TRP A 187 6.68 34.94 0.10
CA TRP A 187 7.22 34.49 -1.18
C TRP A 187 7.94 33.14 -1.08
N ARG A 188 8.72 32.93 -0.03
CA ARG A 188 9.40 31.66 0.26
C ARG A 188 8.41 30.55 0.59
N PHE A 189 7.33 30.84 1.34
CA PHE A 189 6.25 29.89 1.62
C PHE A 189 5.46 29.53 0.35
N THR A 190 5.12 30.49 -0.48
CA THR A 190 4.36 30.23 -1.73
C THR A 190 5.22 29.60 -2.82
N HIS A 191 6.54 29.88 -2.88
CA HIS A 191 7.45 29.21 -3.84
C HIS A 191 7.91 27.83 -3.39
N ASN A 192 8.08 27.58 -2.08
CA ASN A 192 8.38 26.23 -1.58
C ASN A 192 7.17 25.29 -1.60
N SER A 193 5.93 25.81 -1.56
CA SER A 193 4.74 24.98 -1.71
C SER A 193 4.46 24.56 -3.15
N ASN A 194 5.01 25.27 -4.15
CA ASN A 194 4.84 24.92 -5.56
C ASN A 194 5.87 23.92 -6.08
N GLN A 195 6.89 23.53 -5.31
CA GLN A 195 7.85 22.50 -5.76
C GLN A 195 7.44 21.07 -5.42
N ASN A 196 6.31 20.85 -4.73
CA ASN A 196 5.80 19.51 -4.40
C ASN A 196 4.46 19.15 -5.05
N LEU A 197 3.93 19.99 -5.94
CA LEU A 197 2.94 19.56 -6.93
C LEU A 197 3.73 19.14 -8.18
N GLY A 198 4.40 17.98 -8.10
CA GLY A 198 4.83 17.26 -9.28
C GLY A 198 3.62 17.12 -10.18
N GLU A 199 3.72 17.62 -11.41
CA GLU A 199 2.74 17.41 -12.47
C GLU A 199 2.30 15.95 -12.43
N PHE A 200 1.07 15.71 -12.02
CA PHE A 200 0.35 14.49 -12.35
C PHE A 200 0.12 14.52 -13.86
N VAL A 201 1.16 14.26 -14.63
CA VAL A 201 0.97 13.76 -15.99
C VAL A 201 0.17 12.47 -15.80
N ALA A 202 -1.08 12.49 -16.23
CA ALA A 202 -1.95 11.33 -16.20
C ALA A 202 -1.21 10.19 -16.92
N ALA A 203 -0.59 9.31 -16.16
CA ALA A 203 -0.02 8.09 -16.69
C ALA A 203 -1.19 7.34 -17.34
N LEU A 204 -1.07 6.94 -18.58
CA LEU A 204 -2.00 6.02 -19.22
C LEU A 204 -2.20 4.85 -18.24
N PRO A 205 -3.44 4.37 -18.05
CA PRO A 205 -3.68 3.31 -17.10
C PRO A 205 -2.85 2.09 -17.49
N LEU A 206 -1.98 1.64 -16.56
CA LEU A 206 -1.19 0.43 -16.72
C LEU A 206 -2.15 -0.73 -16.95
N LYS A 207 -1.90 -1.53 -17.97
CA LYS A 207 -2.61 -2.78 -18.16
C LYS A 207 -1.97 -3.84 -17.27
N ILE A 208 -2.71 -4.30 -16.27
CA ILE A 208 -2.29 -5.38 -15.36
C ILE A 208 -3.19 -6.57 -15.62
N GLU A 209 -2.61 -7.69 -16.06
CA GLU A 209 -3.31 -8.92 -16.36
C GLU A 209 -2.83 -10.02 -15.41
N LYS A 210 -3.74 -10.74 -14.76
CA LYS A 210 -3.40 -11.91 -13.94
C LYS A 210 -3.07 -13.09 -14.82
N LEU A 211 -1.88 -13.65 -14.65
CA LEU A 211 -1.44 -14.88 -15.33
C LEU A 211 -1.71 -16.15 -14.50
N THR A 212 -1.77 -16.04 -13.18
CA THR A 212 -2.18 -17.13 -12.29
C THR A 212 -3.29 -16.67 -11.35
N ALA A 213 -4.10 -17.61 -10.84
CA ALA A 213 -5.19 -17.35 -9.91
C ALA A 213 -5.24 -18.40 -8.78
N THR A 214 -4.13 -19.12 -8.56
CA THR A 214 -4.07 -20.17 -7.53
C THR A 214 -3.69 -19.65 -6.15
N GLY A 215 -3.15 -18.43 -6.08
CA GLY A 215 -2.62 -17.85 -4.85
C GLY A 215 -1.30 -18.48 -4.36
N GLU A 216 -0.70 -19.40 -5.12
CA GLU A 216 0.45 -20.22 -4.70
C GLU A 216 1.72 -19.96 -5.54
N SER A 217 1.82 -18.81 -6.21
CA SER A 217 2.90 -18.53 -7.16
C SER A 217 3.77 -17.34 -6.71
N PRO A 218 4.69 -17.52 -5.73
CA PRO A 218 5.47 -16.41 -5.17
C PRO A 218 6.60 -15.91 -6.09
N HIS A 219 7.09 -16.70 -7.04
CA HIS A 219 8.21 -16.33 -7.91
C HIS A 219 7.90 -16.54 -9.37
N ALA A 220 8.37 -15.61 -10.22
CA ALA A 220 8.25 -15.72 -11.67
C ALA A 220 9.40 -15.04 -12.40
N ALA A 221 9.65 -15.52 -13.62
CA ALA A 221 10.53 -14.91 -14.60
C ALA A 221 9.91 -15.01 -16.00
N ILE A 222 10.11 -13.97 -16.83
CA ILE A 222 9.74 -13.96 -18.23
C ILE A 222 10.99 -14.14 -19.11
N SER A 223 10.89 -14.89 -20.20
CA SER A 223 12.00 -15.01 -21.16
C SER A 223 12.28 -13.66 -21.86
N SER A 224 13.52 -13.45 -22.29
CA SER A 224 13.95 -12.22 -22.95
C SER A 224 13.09 -11.83 -24.16
N ASP A 225 12.60 -12.84 -24.92
CA ASP A 225 11.71 -12.67 -26.08
C ASP A 225 10.22 -12.55 -25.71
N GLY A 226 9.89 -12.67 -24.45
CA GLY A 226 8.51 -12.57 -23.93
C GLY A 226 7.58 -13.73 -24.29
N LYS A 227 8.11 -14.88 -24.76
CA LYS A 227 7.28 -16.03 -25.15
C LYS A 227 6.98 -16.98 -24.01
N TYR A 228 7.88 -17.08 -23.03
CA TYR A 228 7.78 -18.05 -21.94
C TYR A 228 7.74 -17.36 -20.58
N LEU A 229 6.90 -17.88 -19.71
CA LEU A 229 6.82 -17.55 -18.30
C LEU A 229 7.24 -18.78 -17.48
N ALA A 230 8.28 -18.65 -16.67
CA ALA A 230 8.57 -19.62 -15.62
C ALA A 230 7.98 -19.11 -14.30
N TYR A 231 7.30 -19.96 -13.55
CA TYR A 231 6.72 -19.59 -12.25
C TYR A 231 6.71 -20.75 -11.28
N THR A 232 6.77 -20.42 -10.00
CA THR A 232 6.63 -21.42 -8.94
C THR A 232 5.16 -21.70 -8.67
N ARG A 233 4.86 -22.94 -8.22
CA ARG A 233 3.54 -23.33 -7.73
C ARG A 233 3.70 -24.21 -6.49
N GLY A 234 2.90 -23.93 -5.48
CA GLY A 234 2.85 -24.67 -4.20
C GLY A 234 3.29 -23.84 -3.00
N PHE A 235 3.07 -24.38 -1.81
CA PHE A 235 3.44 -23.75 -0.55
C PHE A 235 4.97 -23.76 -0.33
N VAL A 236 5.45 -22.83 0.52
CA VAL A 236 6.87 -22.52 0.71
C VAL A 236 7.78 -23.75 0.83
N ASN A 237 7.35 -24.81 1.50
CA ASN A 237 8.18 -26.01 1.72
C ASN A 237 8.02 -27.11 0.65
N ASN A 238 7.18 -26.90 -0.35
CA ASN A 238 6.90 -27.91 -1.38
C ASN A 238 6.54 -27.25 -2.73
N GLN A 239 7.49 -26.50 -3.31
CA GLN A 239 7.29 -25.78 -4.54
C GLN A 239 7.82 -26.52 -5.76
N SER A 240 7.07 -26.44 -6.86
CA SER A 240 7.43 -26.90 -8.21
C SER A 240 7.64 -25.72 -9.15
N ILE A 241 8.39 -25.92 -10.24
CA ILE A 241 8.55 -24.92 -11.29
C ILE A 241 7.79 -25.35 -12.54
N TRP A 242 6.98 -24.42 -13.04
CA TRP A 242 6.18 -24.58 -14.25
C TRP A 242 6.65 -23.61 -15.32
N LEU A 243 6.66 -24.08 -16.57
CA LEU A 243 6.92 -23.29 -17.76
C LEU A 243 5.61 -23.10 -18.52
N ARG A 244 5.22 -21.87 -18.80
CA ARG A 244 4.04 -21.51 -19.57
C ARG A 244 4.45 -20.83 -20.86
N GLN A 245 3.96 -21.32 -21.99
CA GLN A 245 4.03 -20.60 -23.25
C GLN A 245 2.88 -19.59 -23.32
N LEU A 246 3.20 -18.30 -23.36
CA LEU A 246 2.19 -17.24 -23.24
C LEU A 246 1.21 -17.19 -24.43
N ALA A 247 1.67 -17.52 -25.65
CA ALA A 247 0.83 -17.48 -26.84
C ALA A 247 -0.24 -18.60 -26.88
N THR A 248 0.10 -19.80 -26.40
CA THR A 248 -0.78 -20.98 -26.45
C THR A 248 -1.43 -21.31 -25.11
N ASN A 249 -0.99 -20.64 -24.06
CA ASN A 249 -1.40 -20.90 -22.67
C ASN A 249 -1.09 -22.33 -22.17
N THR A 250 -0.13 -23.02 -22.83
CA THR A 250 0.29 -24.37 -22.45
C THR A 250 1.22 -24.32 -21.26
N ASN A 251 0.97 -25.16 -20.25
CA ASN A 251 1.79 -25.27 -19.04
C ASN A 251 2.46 -26.64 -18.95
N VAL A 252 3.76 -26.66 -18.64
CA VAL A 252 4.55 -27.88 -18.41
C VAL A 252 5.31 -27.74 -17.10
N GLN A 253 5.28 -28.77 -16.26
CA GLN A 253 6.10 -28.82 -15.07
C GLN A 253 7.53 -29.24 -15.46
N ILE A 254 8.52 -28.37 -15.18
CA ILE A 254 9.92 -28.63 -15.51
C ILE A 254 10.76 -29.02 -14.29
N VAL A 255 10.33 -28.63 -13.07
CA VAL A 255 10.96 -29.08 -11.82
C VAL A 255 9.88 -29.57 -10.87
N PRO A 256 9.96 -30.84 -10.40
CA PRO A 256 8.99 -31.39 -9.45
C PRO A 256 9.09 -30.73 -8.08
N ALA A 257 7.99 -30.76 -7.35
CA ALA A 257 7.90 -30.19 -6.01
C ALA A 257 8.83 -30.94 -5.04
N ASN A 258 9.77 -30.19 -4.47
CA ASN A 258 10.72 -30.71 -3.47
C ASN A 258 11.47 -29.55 -2.79
N GLY A 259 10.87 -28.94 -1.78
CA GLY A 259 11.45 -27.86 -0.98
C GLY A 259 11.18 -26.44 -1.48
N PRO A 260 11.69 -25.43 -0.75
CA PRO A 260 11.45 -24.02 -1.06
C PRO A 260 12.29 -23.55 -2.25
N ILE A 261 11.71 -22.62 -3.06
CA ILE A 261 12.37 -21.94 -4.17
C ILE A 261 12.33 -20.43 -3.88
N PHE A 262 13.47 -19.73 -4.09
CA PHE A 262 13.64 -18.32 -3.68
C PHE A 262 13.91 -17.34 -4.81
N GLY A 263 13.93 -17.77 -6.05
CA GLY A 263 14.15 -16.89 -7.20
C GLY A 263 14.28 -17.67 -8.49
N LEU A 264 13.85 -17.02 -9.58
CA LEU A 264 13.91 -17.55 -10.94
C LEU A 264 14.58 -16.51 -11.86
N ALA A 265 15.36 -16.97 -12.85
CA ALA A 265 15.83 -16.15 -13.95
C ALA A 265 16.09 -17.00 -15.19
N PHE A 266 15.62 -16.54 -16.36
CA PHE A 266 16.05 -17.12 -17.64
C PHE A 266 17.47 -16.68 -17.97
N ALA A 267 18.26 -17.54 -18.57
CA ALA A 267 19.42 -17.12 -19.33
C ALA A 267 18.99 -16.19 -20.48
N HIS A 268 19.83 -15.22 -20.84
CA HIS A 268 19.54 -14.31 -21.96
C HIS A 268 19.45 -15.04 -23.29
N SER A 269 20.22 -16.14 -23.44
CA SER A 269 20.14 -17.08 -24.56
C SER A 269 18.78 -17.78 -24.70
N GLY A 270 18.01 -17.85 -23.62
CA GLY A 270 16.73 -18.57 -23.57
C GLY A 270 16.85 -20.08 -23.47
N GLU A 271 18.05 -20.65 -23.31
CA GLU A 271 18.25 -22.11 -23.27
C GLU A 271 18.04 -22.72 -21.87
N TYR A 272 18.32 -21.93 -20.82
CA TYR A 272 18.30 -22.38 -19.44
C TYR A 272 17.42 -21.49 -18.56
N LEU A 273 16.85 -22.14 -17.54
CA LEU A 273 16.28 -21.48 -16.38
C LEU A 273 17.18 -21.73 -15.16
N TYR A 274 17.55 -20.64 -14.47
CA TYR A 274 18.26 -20.69 -13.20
C TYR A 274 17.30 -20.49 -12.04
N PHE A 275 17.54 -21.19 -10.92
CA PHE A 275 16.70 -21.03 -9.73
C PHE A 275 17.47 -21.36 -8.45
N VAL A 276 17.09 -20.72 -7.34
CA VAL A 276 17.66 -21.01 -6.01
C VAL A 276 16.70 -21.90 -5.25
N LYS A 277 17.22 -22.98 -4.65
CA LYS A 277 16.45 -23.96 -3.88
C LYS A 277 17.13 -24.32 -2.58
N GLY A 278 16.31 -24.51 -1.52
CA GLY A 278 16.78 -25.01 -0.22
C GLY A 278 17.16 -23.91 0.76
N THR A 279 17.45 -24.33 2.02
CA THR A 279 17.92 -23.46 3.10
C THR A 279 19.06 -24.17 3.85
N PRO A 280 20.34 -23.72 3.73
CA PRO A 280 20.80 -22.59 2.91
C PRO A 280 20.55 -22.81 1.42
N GLY A 281 20.40 -21.70 0.66
CA GLY A 281 20.08 -21.74 -0.76
C GLY A 281 21.22 -22.31 -1.60
N ALA A 282 20.87 -23.12 -2.61
CA ALA A 282 21.79 -23.54 -3.66
C ALA A 282 21.23 -23.10 -5.03
N LEU A 283 22.09 -22.60 -5.91
CA LEU A 283 21.75 -22.23 -7.27
C LEU A 283 21.78 -23.48 -8.16
N TYR A 284 20.71 -23.66 -8.93
CA TYR A 284 20.56 -24.70 -9.92
C TYR A 284 20.28 -24.10 -11.29
N ARG A 285 20.60 -24.84 -12.35
CA ARG A 285 20.09 -24.58 -13.70
C ARG A 285 19.38 -25.81 -14.26
N VAL A 286 18.41 -25.59 -15.11
CA VAL A 286 17.66 -26.62 -15.85
C VAL A 286 17.43 -26.17 -17.28
N SER A 287 17.54 -27.09 -18.25
CA SER A 287 17.15 -26.81 -19.65
C SER A 287 15.64 -26.63 -19.74
N LEU A 288 15.17 -25.76 -20.64
CA LEU A 288 13.73 -25.59 -20.91
C LEU A 288 13.07 -26.85 -21.49
N LEU A 289 13.86 -27.80 -21.98
CA LEU A 289 13.38 -29.11 -22.47
C LEU A 289 13.12 -30.11 -21.33
N GLY A 290 13.41 -29.76 -20.06
CA GLY A 290 13.03 -30.57 -18.91
C GLY A 290 14.04 -31.60 -18.45
N ASP A 291 15.33 -31.31 -18.54
CA ASP A 291 16.42 -32.14 -18.01
C ASP A 291 16.46 -32.14 -16.46
N VAL A 292 17.31 -33.02 -15.90
CA VAL A 292 17.56 -33.00 -14.46
C VAL A 292 18.30 -31.73 -14.05
N PRO A 293 17.82 -30.97 -13.05
CA PRO A 293 18.47 -29.76 -12.60
C PRO A 293 19.91 -30.01 -12.12
N ILE A 294 20.86 -29.23 -12.60
CA ILE A 294 22.27 -29.28 -12.23
C ILE A 294 22.54 -28.22 -11.17
N LYS A 295 23.14 -28.64 -10.03
CA LYS A 295 23.58 -27.72 -8.98
C LYS A 295 24.84 -26.97 -9.41
N ILE A 296 24.86 -25.66 -9.24
CA ILE A 296 25.96 -24.78 -9.65
C ILE A 296 26.77 -24.30 -8.44
N VAL A 297 26.11 -23.66 -7.45
CA VAL A 297 26.76 -23.04 -6.29
C VAL A 297 25.92 -23.24 -5.04
N ASP A 298 26.58 -23.34 -3.87
CA ASP A 298 25.95 -23.45 -2.55
C ASP A 298 26.05 -22.13 -1.74
N GLY A 299 25.22 -22.01 -0.72
CA GLY A 299 25.32 -20.99 0.32
C GLY A 299 24.82 -19.61 -0.09
N LEU A 300 23.86 -19.52 -1.01
CA LEU A 300 23.25 -18.26 -1.43
C LEU A 300 22.21 -17.76 -0.42
N GLU A 301 22.18 -16.45 -0.22
CA GLU A 301 21.08 -15.73 0.45
C GLU A 301 19.99 -15.33 -0.57
N GLY A 302 19.38 -16.33 -1.19
CA GLY A 302 18.14 -16.22 -1.95
C GLY A 302 18.21 -15.67 -3.39
N ARG A 303 18.85 -14.53 -3.66
CA ARG A 303 18.78 -13.83 -4.96
C ARG A 303 20.10 -13.85 -5.71
N PHE A 304 20.00 -13.86 -7.04
CA PHE A 304 21.14 -13.88 -7.96
C PHE A 304 20.78 -13.09 -9.24
N SER A 305 21.78 -12.82 -10.07
CA SER A 305 21.66 -12.21 -11.38
C SER A 305 22.65 -12.84 -12.36
N LEU A 306 22.25 -12.94 -13.63
CA LEU A 306 23.13 -13.32 -14.74
C LEU A 306 23.66 -12.05 -15.40
N SER A 307 24.90 -12.10 -15.91
CA SER A 307 25.44 -11.08 -16.80
C SER A 307 24.70 -11.09 -18.14
N SER A 308 24.71 -9.97 -18.88
CA SER A 308 23.95 -9.84 -20.14
C SER A 308 24.44 -10.77 -21.24
N ASP A 309 25.67 -11.28 -21.13
CA ASP A 309 26.30 -12.24 -22.04
C ASP A 309 26.21 -13.71 -21.56
N ASP A 310 25.50 -13.96 -20.45
CA ASP A 310 25.40 -15.26 -19.76
C ASP A 310 26.73 -15.90 -19.32
N HIS A 311 27.83 -15.13 -19.29
CA HIS A 311 29.15 -15.66 -18.92
C HIS A 311 29.46 -15.58 -17.44
N HIS A 312 28.64 -14.85 -16.64
CA HIS A 312 28.85 -14.70 -15.21
C HIS A 312 27.53 -14.73 -14.45
N ILE A 313 27.64 -15.17 -13.19
CA ILE A 313 26.56 -15.05 -12.18
C ILE A 313 27.03 -14.15 -11.05
N ALA A 314 26.12 -13.36 -10.49
CA ALA A 314 26.37 -12.59 -9.26
C ALA A 314 25.35 -12.99 -8.20
N PHE A 315 25.80 -13.17 -6.98
CA PHE A 315 24.95 -13.59 -5.86
C PHE A 315 25.49 -13.07 -4.53
N ILE A 316 24.63 -13.07 -3.51
CA ILE A 316 25.02 -12.76 -2.13
C ILE A 316 25.21 -14.07 -1.38
N ARG A 317 26.40 -14.25 -0.76
CA ARG A 317 26.70 -15.35 0.16
C ARG A 317 26.64 -14.84 1.58
N ARG A 318 25.93 -15.56 2.46
CA ARG A 318 25.87 -15.30 3.88
C ARG A 318 26.56 -16.41 4.67
N PHE A 319 27.43 -16.04 5.61
CA PHE A 319 28.07 -16.96 6.52
C PHE A 319 28.35 -16.29 7.88
N ILE A 320 28.69 -17.09 8.89
CA ILE A 320 29.13 -16.61 10.19
C ILE A 320 30.66 -16.82 10.24
N ASN A 321 31.41 -15.74 10.54
CA ASN A 321 32.87 -15.81 10.65
C ASN A 321 33.30 -16.45 11.98
N SER A 322 34.64 -16.64 12.18
CA SER A 322 35.23 -17.20 13.40
C SER A 322 34.84 -16.43 14.67
N ASP A 323 34.54 -15.14 14.55
CA ASP A 323 34.21 -14.26 15.67
C ASP A 323 32.72 -14.26 15.99
N GLY A 324 31.93 -15.14 15.34
CA GLY A 324 30.45 -15.21 15.48
C GLY A 324 29.70 -14.11 14.79
N GLN A 325 30.33 -13.28 13.95
CA GLN A 325 29.69 -12.19 13.22
C GLN A 325 29.09 -12.69 11.90
N GLN A 326 27.89 -12.23 11.59
CA GLN A 326 27.23 -12.50 10.32
C GLN A 326 27.81 -11.63 9.21
N ILE A 327 28.21 -12.25 8.12
CA ILE A 327 28.89 -11.65 6.97
C ILE A 327 28.02 -11.81 5.72
N TYR A 328 27.96 -10.78 4.89
CA TYR A 328 27.35 -10.77 3.58
C TYR A 328 28.38 -10.42 2.52
N SER A 329 28.59 -11.29 1.54
CA SER A 329 29.56 -11.09 0.47
C SER A 329 28.87 -11.08 -0.89
N LEU A 330 29.13 -10.05 -1.70
CA LEU A 330 28.83 -10.07 -3.13
C LEU A 330 29.90 -10.88 -3.84
N VAL A 331 29.49 -11.98 -4.46
CA VAL A 331 30.35 -12.91 -5.16
C VAL A 331 29.93 -12.99 -6.62
N ILE A 332 30.92 -13.06 -7.52
CA ILE A 332 30.73 -13.41 -8.93
C ILE A 332 31.41 -14.75 -9.23
N ALA A 333 30.86 -15.49 -10.19
CA ALA A 333 31.38 -16.77 -10.65
C ALA A 333 31.02 -17.02 -12.11
N ASN A 334 31.63 -18.04 -12.72
CA ASN A 334 31.20 -18.54 -14.03
C ASN A 334 29.82 -19.23 -13.92
N PRO A 335 29.11 -19.46 -15.04
CA PRO A 335 27.77 -20.11 -15.05
C PRO A 335 27.79 -21.58 -14.60
N ASP A 336 28.96 -22.19 -14.50
CA ASP A 336 29.19 -23.54 -13.95
C ASP A 336 29.60 -23.54 -12.48
N GLY A 337 29.70 -22.37 -11.86
CA GLY A 337 30.10 -22.19 -10.46
C GLY A 337 31.61 -22.11 -10.24
N THR A 338 32.40 -22.18 -11.29
CA THR A 338 33.86 -22.03 -11.18
C THR A 338 34.31 -20.57 -11.12
N ALA A 339 35.58 -20.30 -10.82
CA ALA A 339 36.19 -18.98 -10.80
C ALA A 339 35.48 -17.97 -9.88
N GLU A 340 35.06 -18.41 -8.71
CA GLU A 340 34.43 -17.51 -7.72
C GLU A 340 35.39 -16.39 -7.31
N ARG A 341 34.86 -15.16 -7.32
CA ARG A 341 35.56 -13.96 -6.86
C ARG A 341 34.64 -13.09 -6.00
N THR A 342 35.06 -12.80 -4.78
CA THR A 342 34.37 -11.84 -3.91
C THR A 342 34.71 -10.41 -4.32
N LEU A 343 33.68 -9.59 -4.59
CA LEU A 343 33.84 -8.18 -4.90
C LEU A 343 33.72 -7.29 -3.68
N LEU A 344 32.76 -7.55 -2.81
CA LEU A 344 32.46 -6.71 -1.65
C LEU A 344 32.02 -7.57 -0.48
N THR A 345 32.44 -7.20 0.72
CA THR A 345 32.04 -7.89 1.97
C THR A 345 31.54 -6.86 2.97
N GLN A 346 30.40 -7.15 3.60
CA GLN A 346 29.79 -6.34 4.65
C GLN A 346 29.50 -7.16 5.89
N LYS A 347 29.60 -6.53 7.05
CA LYS A 347 29.29 -7.15 8.34
C LYS A 347 27.93 -6.69 8.82
N TYR A 348 27.16 -7.62 9.42
CA TYR A 348 25.93 -7.23 10.11
C TYR A 348 26.21 -6.10 11.12
N PRO A 349 25.37 -5.05 11.21
CA PRO A 349 24.01 -4.94 10.69
C PRO A 349 23.87 -4.50 9.22
N ASP A 350 24.96 -4.16 8.53
CA ASP A 350 24.93 -3.81 7.13
C ASP A 350 24.74 -5.04 6.25
N LYS A 351 23.77 -4.98 5.35
CA LYS A 351 23.40 -6.08 4.44
C LYS A 351 23.58 -5.68 3.00
N LEU A 352 23.97 -6.65 2.18
CA LEU A 352 23.85 -6.63 0.73
C LEU A 352 22.69 -7.55 0.32
N ASP A 353 21.87 -7.16 -0.67
CA ASP A 353 20.79 -7.96 -1.23
C ASP A 353 20.53 -7.57 -2.70
N ALA A 354 19.71 -8.37 -3.41
CA ALA A 354 19.19 -8.11 -4.75
C ALA A 354 20.25 -7.64 -5.78
N PRO A 355 21.35 -8.38 -5.97
CA PRO A 355 22.37 -8.01 -6.95
C PRO A 355 21.80 -8.07 -8.36
N VAL A 356 22.17 -7.10 -9.23
CA VAL A 356 21.82 -7.08 -10.65
C VAL A 356 22.98 -6.56 -11.49
N TRP A 357 23.40 -7.33 -12.51
CA TRP A 357 24.38 -6.94 -13.47
C TRP A 357 23.93 -5.75 -14.33
N SER A 358 24.79 -4.80 -14.56
CA SER A 358 24.55 -3.75 -15.56
C SER A 358 24.55 -4.32 -17.00
N PRO A 359 23.81 -3.72 -17.94
CA PRO A 359 23.73 -4.22 -19.32
C PRO A 359 25.07 -4.28 -20.08
N ASP A 360 26.05 -3.48 -19.66
CA ASP A 360 27.43 -3.46 -20.20
C ASP A 360 28.38 -4.44 -19.50
N ASN A 361 27.93 -5.16 -18.49
CA ASN A 361 28.71 -6.07 -17.65
C ASN A 361 29.86 -5.41 -16.87
N GLU A 362 29.89 -4.08 -16.73
CA GLU A 362 30.97 -3.35 -16.04
C GLU A 362 30.71 -3.19 -14.54
N SER A 363 29.46 -3.24 -14.10
CA SER A 363 29.09 -3.01 -12.71
C SER A 363 27.91 -3.90 -12.25
N ILE A 364 27.77 -4.02 -10.93
CA ILE A 364 26.65 -4.69 -10.29
C ILE A 364 25.99 -3.69 -9.34
N VAL A 365 24.66 -3.50 -9.47
CA VAL A 365 23.89 -2.72 -8.50
C VAL A 365 23.28 -3.65 -7.47
N CYS A 366 23.40 -3.29 -6.19
CA CYS A 366 22.85 -4.01 -5.07
C CYS A 366 21.96 -3.14 -4.20
N ALA A 367 21.00 -3.72 -3.51
CA ALA A 367 20.38 -3.13 -2.35
C ALA A 367 21.36 -3.20 -1.17
N PHE A 368 21.66 -2.06 -0.54
CA PHE A 368 22.58 -1.98 0.59
C PHE A 368 21.94 -1.19 1.73
N GLY A 369 22.00 -1.72 2.95
CA GLY A 369 21.44 -1.00 4.09
C GLY A 369 21.56 -1.72 5.42
N ASN A 370 21.26 -0.96 6.47
CA ASN A 370 21.29 -1.39 7.85
C ASN A 370 19.91 -1.85 8.30
N SER A 371 19.76 -3.13 8.61
CA SER A 371 18.50 -3.71 9.08
C SER A 371 18.25 -3.53 10.58
N ALA A 372 19.25 -3.09 11.35
CA ALA A 372 19.12 -2.94 12.80
C ALA A 372 18.48 -1.59 13.20
N SER A 373 18.48 -0.61 12.33
CA SER A 373 17.97 0.74 12.63
C SER A 373 16.43 0.86 12.57
N GLY A 374 15.69 -0.21 12.27
CA GLY A 374 14.22 -0.22 12.26
C GLY A 374 13.56 0.77 11.29
N GLY A 375 14.35 1.48 10.46
CA GLY A 375 13.93 2.59 9.64
C GLY A 375 14.24 2.45 8.16
N GLN A 376 14.01 3.51 7.41
CA GLN A 376 14.29 3.63 5.99
C GLN A 376 15.80 3.85 5.78
N ASN A 377 16.57 2.78 5.61
CA ASN A 377 18.01 2.90 5.44
C ASN A 377 18.60 2.03 4.32
N VAL A 378 17.75 1.48 3.44
CA VAL A 378 18.19 0.71 2.28
C VAL A 378 18.30 1.63 1.06
N ARG A 379 19.41 1.52 0.34
CA ARG A 379 19.75 2.33 -0.83
C ARG A 379 20.31 1.48 -1.96
N LEU A 380 20.51 2.09 -3.12
CA LEU A 380 21.17 1.47 -4.26
C LEU A 380 22.67 1.75 -4.19
N LEU A 381 23.48 0.69 -4.19
CA LEU A 381 24.93 0.71 -4.22
C LEU A 381 25.41 0.08 -5.53
N GLU A 382 26.23 0.78 -6.30
CA GLU A 382 26.90 0.25 -7.48
C GLU A 382 28.30 -0.21 -7.11
N VAL A 383 28.69 -1.39 -7.61
CA VAL A 383 29.99 -2.02 -7.38
C VAL A 383 30.64 -2.29 -8.74
N SER A 384 31.80 -1.74 -9.00
CA SER A 384 32.59 -1.99 -10.23
C SER A 384 33.09 -3.45 -10.22
N VAL A 385 32.93 -4.13 -11.33
CA VAL A 385 33.39 -5.52 -11.49
C VAL A 385 34.92 -5.58 -11.61
N THR A 386 35.54 -4.58 -12.17
CA THR A 386 36.99 -4.57 -12.46
C THR A 386 37.82 -4.39 -11.21
N ASP A 387 37.52 -3.36 -10.40
CA ASP A 387 38.33 -2.91 -9.27
C ASP A 387 37.62 -2.95 -7.92
N ALA A 388 36.35 -3.42 -7.90
CA ALA A 388 35.49 -3.49 -6.72
C ALA A 388 35.23 -2.13 -6.03
N THR A 389 35.47 -1.01 -6.70
CA THR A 389 35.11 0.31 -6.19
C THR A 389 33.59 0.42 -6.05
N THR A 390 33.13 1.16 -5.04
CA THR A 390 31.73 1.30 -4.71
C THR A 390 31.25 2.74 -4.87
N ARG A 391 30.02 2.93 -5.34
CA ARG A 391 29.38 4.24 -5.48
C ARG A 391 27.95 4.18 -4.99
N ASP A 392 27.59 5.05 -4.04
CA ASP A 392 26.19 5.29 -3.69
C ASP A 392 25.49 5.97 -4.88
N LEU A 393 24.43 5.36 -5.41
CA LEU A 393 23.74 5.88 -6.59
C LEU A 393 22.82 7.05 -6.23
N SER A 394 22.22 7.06 -5.04
CA SER A 394 21.33 8.15 -4.65
C SER A 394 21.26 8.38 -3.13
N ALA A 395 20.81 9.58 -2.74
CA ALA A 395 20.46 9.89 -1.35
C ALA A 395 19.11 9.29 -0.91
N GLU A 396 18.30 8.83 -1.86
CA GLU A 396 16.97 8.26 -1.57
C GLU A 396 17.08 6.97 -0.75
N ARG A 397 16.20 6.82 0.22
CA ARG A 397 16.20 5.68 1.16
C ARG A 397 14.85 4.97 1.14
N PHE A 398 14.90 3.65 1.32
CA PHE A 398 13.76 2.75 1.39
C PHE A 398 13.84 1.90 2.65
N ALA A 399 12.72 1.42 3.12
CA ALA A 399 12.71 0.42 4.19
C ALA A 399 13.18 -0.94 3.68
N ASN A 400 12.85 -1.25 2.42
CA ASN A 400 13.22 -2.50 1.79
C ASN A 400 13.32 -2.35 0.28
N ILE A 401 14.31 -2.99 -0.35
CA ILE A 401 14.44 -3.18 -1.81
C ILE A 401 14.63 -4.67 -2.03
N VAL A 402 13.66 -5.34 -2.64
CA VAL A 402 13.66 -6.81 -2.72
C VAL A 402 14.06 -7.35 -4.10
N LYS A 403 13.89 -6.58 -5.15
CA LYS A 403 14.31 -6.97 -6.51
C LYS A 403 14.65 -5.74 -7.32
N ILE A 404 15.66 -5.86 -8.17
CA ILE A 404 16.12 -4.81 -9.08
C ILE A 404 16.30 -5.44 -10.45
N ALA A 405 15.96 -4.70 -11.51
CA ALA A 405 16.23 -5.08 -12.89
C ALA A 405 16.61 -3.84 -13.71
N TRP A 406 17.58 -3.96 -14.62
CA TRP A 406 17.95 -2.90 -15.51
C TRP A 406 16.99 -2.74 -16.68
N LEU A 407 16.71 -1.51 -17.05
CA LEU A 407 16.13 -1.18 -18.34
C LEU A 407 17.18 -1.31 -19.45
N PRO A 408 16.79 -1.66 -20.68
CA PRO A 408 17.71 -1.81 -21.80
C PRO A 408 18.62 -0.59 -22.00
N GLN A 409 19.83 -0.81 -22.48
CA GLN A 409 20.82 0.24 -22.80
C GLN A 409 21.18 1.13 -21.59
N LYS A 410 21.11 0.60 -20.37
CA LYS A 410 21.45 1.31 -19.12
C LYS A 410 20.64 2.60 -18.88
N ARG A 411 19.41 2.70 -19.46
CA ARG A 411 18.56 3.90 -19.34
C ARG A 411 17.90 4.08 -17.96
N GLY A 412 18.07 3.14 -17.06
CA GLY A 412 17.52 3.18 -15.71
C GLY A 412 17.26 1.79 -15.14
N LEU A 413 16.57 1.78 -14.02
CA LEU A 413 16.23 0.58 -13.27
C LEU A 413 14.73 0.50 -13.04
N VAL A 414 14.22 -0.71 -12.92
CA VAL A 414 12.93 -0.99 -12.28
C VAL A 414 13.23 -1.78 -11.01
N MET A 415 12.60 -1.41 -9.91
CA MET A 415 12.79 -2.12 -8.65
C MET A 415 11.47 -2.33 -7.91
N SER A 416 11.42 -3.40 -7.14
CA SER A 416 10.38 -3.65 -6.14
C SER A 416 10.89 -3.15 -4.80
N ALA A 417 10.24 -2.13 -4.24
CA ALA A 417 10.67 -1.50 -3.00
C ALA A 417 9.52 -0.94 -2.17
N GLY A 418 9.70 -0.97 -0.85
CA GLY A 418 8.82 -0.37 0.14
C GLY A 418 9.43 0.86 0.76
N LYS A 419 8.69 1.97 0.82
CA LYS A 419 9.15 3.19 1.49
C LYS A 419 9.15 3.04 3.01
N ASN A 420 8.18 2.32 3.56
CA ASN A 420 8.01 2.11 4.99
C ASN A 420 8.14 0.63 5.31
N SER A 421 8.57 0.29 6.52
CA SER A 421 8.74 -1.10 6.99
C SER A 421 7.45 -1.93 6.95
N GLU A 422 6.30 -1.28 7.03
CA GLU A 422 4.96 -1.90 6.96
C GLU A 422 4.23 -1.57 5.65
N GLY A 423 4.89 -0.85 4.73
CA GLY A 423 4.33 -0.47 3.44
C GLY A 423 4.36 -1.61 2.44
N TYR A 424 3.39 -1.59 1.54
CA TYR A 424 3.37 -2.51 0.41
C TYR A 424 4.57 -2.27 -0.50
N LEU A 425 5.18 -3.37 -0.97
CA LEU A 425 6.22 -3.32 -1.98
C LEU A 425 5.60 -2.83 -3.30
N GLN A 426 6.07 -1.72 -3.81
CA GLN A 426 5.62 -1.15 -5.07
C GLN A 426 6.72 -1.23 -6.12
N LEU A 427 6.33 -1.20 -7.38
CA LEU A 427 7.29 -1.09 -8.48
C LEU A 427 7.65 0.38 -8.68
N TRP A 428 8.95 0.65 -8.80
CA TRP A 428 9.54 1.97 -9.01
C TRP A 428 10.40 1.96 -10.25
N ARG A 429 10.28 3.00 -11.06
CA ARG A 429 11.27 3.33 -12.10
C ARG A 429 12.30 4.29 -11.52
N VAL A 430 13.55 4.05 -11.83
CA VAL A 430 14.67 4.92 -11.46
C VAL A 430 15.43 5.27 -12.73
N SER A 431 15.55 6.55 -13.08
CA SER A 431 16.36 6.97 -14.22
C SER A 431 17.86 6.78 -13.92
N TYR A 432 18.68 6.55 -14.93
CA TYR A 432 20.13 6.48 -14.79
C TYR A 432 20.77 7.36 -15.88
N PRO A 433 21.78 8.18 -15.57
CA PRO A 433 22.47 8.31 -14.28
C PRO A 433 21.83 9.29 -13.26
N ASN A 434 20.73 9.97 -13.60
CA ASN A 434 20.16 11.09 -12.82
C ASN A 434 19.50 10.63 -11.50
N MET A 435 19.17 9.34 -11.37
CA MET A 435 18.56 8.74 -10.18
C MET A 435 17.26 9.41 -9.74
N GLU A 436 16.38 9.72 -10.70
CA GLU A 436 15.02 10.19 -10.44
C GLU A 436 14.09 8.99 -10.19
N PHE A 437 13.40 9.00 -9.07
CA PHE A 437 12.53 7.91 -8.64
C PHE A 437 11.07 8.21 -8.98
N ARG A 438 10.43 7.34 -9.76
CA ARG A 438 9.02 7.42 -10.09
C ARG A 438 8.32 6.12 -9.75
N GLN A 439 7.26 6.19 -8.96
CA GLN A 439 6.44 5.03 -8.61
C GLN A 439 5.61 4.61 -9.82
N ILE A 440 5.67 3.31 -10.19
CA ILE A 440 4.92 2.71 -11.31
C ILE A 440 3.56 2.21 -10.81
N THR A 441 3.56 1.44 -9.70
CA THR A 441 2.35 0.86 -9.13
C THR A 441 2.01 1.54 -7.81
N ALA A 442 0.73 1.60 -7.48
CA ALA A 442 0.25 2.11 -6.20
C ALA A 442 -0.92 1.25 -5.72
N GLY A 443 -1.18 1.25 -4.42
CA GLY A 443 -2.32 0.53 -3.83
C GLY A 443 -1.96 -0.38 -2.69
N LEU A 444 -2.87 -1.29 -2.36
CA LEU A 444 -2.86 -2.14 -1.18
C LEU A 444 -2.41 -3.59 -1.46
N VAL A 445 -1.61 -3.77 -2.51
CA VAL A 445 -0.99 -5.05 -2.87
C VAL A 445 0.51 -4.87 -2.98
N SER A 446 1.27 -5.91 -2.66
CA SER A 446 2.73 -5.92 -2.80
C SER A 446 3.14 -6.60 -4.10
N TYR A 447 4.20 -6.10 -4.71
CA TYR A 447 4.86 -6.72 -5.86
C TYR A 447 6.24 -7.19 -5.41
N SER A 448 6.37 -8.46 -5.04
CA SER A 448 7.57 -8.97 -4.34
C SER A 448 8.66 -9.49 -5.26
N ASP A 449 8.36 -9.80 -6.50
CA ASP A 449 9.33 -10.24 -7.50
C ASP A 449 9.08 -9.47 -8.81
N LEU A 450 10.07 -9.40 -9.70
CA LEU A 450 9.93 -8.78 -11.00
C LEU A 450 10.92 -9.36 -12.01
N SER A 451 10.49 -9.42 -13.27
CA SER A 451 11.30 -9.81 -14.42
C SER A 451 10.82 -9.03 -15.66
N LEU A 452 11.75 -8.66 -16.55
CA LEU A 452 11.51 -7.82 -17.71
C LEU A 452 11.80 -8.59 -19.00
N THR A 453 11.07 -8.29 -20.06
CA THR A 453 11.48 -8.64 -21.44
C THR A 453 12.70 -7.82 -21.86
N ALA A 454 13.44 -8.28 -22.88
CA ALA A 454 14.68 -7.60 -23.34
C ALA A 454 14.45 -6.14 -23.78
N ASN A 455 13.29 -5.82 -24.34
CA ASN A 455 12.90 -4.46 -24.74
C ASN A 455 12.14 -3.69 -23.64
N ALA A 456 11.92 -4.31 -22.47
CA ALA A 456 11.17 -3.79 -21.32
C ALA A 456 9.73 -3.33 -21.65
N ASP A 457 9.09 -3.90 -22.68
CA ASP A 457 7.69 -3.64 -22.99
C ASP A 457 6.72 -4.34 -22.03
N LYS A 458 7.22 -5.37 -21.30
CA LYS A 458 6.46 -6.15 -20.34
C LYS A 458 7.24 -6.35 -19.05
N ILE A 459 6.54 -6.22 -17.94
CA ILE A 459 7.01 -6.63 -16.60
C ILE A 459 6.15 -7.80 -16.17
N VAL A 460 6.78 -8.88 -15.73
CA VAL A 460 6.12 -9.92 -14.92
C VAL A 460 6.49 -9.68 -13.47
N ALA A 461 5.49 -9.68 -12.59
CA ALA A 461 5.70 -9.52 -11.16
C ALA A 461 4.85 -10.50 -10.36
N SER A 462 5.33 -10.89 -9.18
CA SER A 462 4.52 -11.61 -8.19
C SER A 462 3.72 -10.60 -7.39
N GLN A 463 2.39 -10.62 -7.53
CA GLN A 463 1.45 -9.82 -6.76
C GLN A 463 1.07 -10.59 -5.50
N THR A 464 1.38 -10.02 -4.33
CA THR A 464 1.05 -10.62 -3.04
C THR A 464 -0.13 -9.88 -2.43
N THR A 465 -1.18 -10.61 -2.13
CA THR A 465 -2.36 -10.13 -1.41
C THR A 465 -2.56 -10.95 -0.15
N ARG A 466 -3.20 -10.34 0.85
CA ARG A 466 -3.62 -11.02 2.06
C ARG A 466 -5.11 -11.34 1.94
N ALA A 467 -5.44 -12.61 1.93
CA ALA A 467 -6.83 -13.06 2.01
C ALA A 467 -7.11 -13.50 3.43
N SER A 468 -8.03 -12.82 4.10
CA SER A 468 -8.45 -13.16 5.45
C SER A 468 -9.94 -12.94 5.63
N ASP A 469 -10.50 -13.70 6.57
CA ASP A 469 -11.90 -13.66 6.93
C ASP A 469 -12.04 -13.43 8.44
N VAL A 470 -13.15 -12.81 8.84
CA VAL A 470 -13.60 -12.79 10.22
C VAL A 470 -14.36 -14.08 10.51
N TRP A 471 -13.97 -14.75 11.59
CA TRP A 471 -14.64 -15.93 12.14
C TRP A 471 -15.09 -15.61 13.56
N VAL A 472 -16.29 -16.01 13.92
CA VAL A 472 -16.87 -15.80 15.27
C VAL A 472 -17.48 -17.09 15.79
N GLY A 473 -17.30 -17.35 17.07
CA GLY A 473 -17.88 -18.51 17.76
C GLY A 473 -17.69 -18.44 19.26
N GLU A 474 -18.08 -19.51 19.97
CA GLU A 474 -17.90 -19.60 21.41
C GLU A 474 -16.40 -19.65 21.77
N SER A 475 -16.03 -18.96 22.85
CA SER A 475 -14.63 -18.77 23.24
C SER A 475 -13.89 -20.05 23.65
N ARG A 476 -14.60 -21.15 23.89
CA ARG A 476 -14.07 -22.42 24.37
C ARG A 476 -13.94 -23.51 23.31
N GLU A 477 -14.47 -23.29 22.09
CA GLU A 477 -14.53 -24.32 21.04
C GLU A 477 -13.92 -23.87 19.73
N ALA A 478 -12.73 -24.38 19.38
CA ALA A 478 -12.07 -24.10 18.10
C ALA A 478 -12.91 -24.53 16.88
N GLN A 479 -13.67 -25.61 17.00
CA GLN A 479 -14.51 -26.14 15.91
C GLN A 479 -15.83 -25.39 15.74
N GLY A 480 -16.20 -24.53 16.69
CA GLY A 480 -17.44 -23.74 16.67
C GLY A 480 -17.30 -22.38 15.95
N LEU A 481 -16.12 -22.00 15.48
CA LEU A 481 -15.93 -20.74 14.76
C LEU A 481 -16.59 -20.80 13.39
N LYS A 482 -17.48 -19.85 13.11
CA LYS A 482 -18.16 -19.70 11.81
C LYS A 482 -17.56 -18.53 11.05
N ARG A 483 -17.30 -18.73 9.75
CA ARG A 483 -16.91 -17.64 8.85
C ARG A 483 -18.07 -16.66 8.71
N ILE A 484 -17.78 -15.37 8.93
CA ILE A 484 -18.79 -14.31 8.92
C ILE A 484 -18.65 -13.44 7.66
N THR A 485 -17.47 -12.87 7.43
CA THR A 485 -17.25 -11.94 6.30
C THR A 485 -15.78 -11.87 5.96
N ALA A 486 -15.48 -11.42 4.73
CA ALA A 486 -14.12 -11.08 4.33
C ALA A 486 -13.63 -9.82 5.08
N ALA A 487 -12.40 -9.86 5.55
CA ALA A 487 -11.76 -8.77 6.26
C ALA A 487 -10.33 -8.57 5.76
N THR A 488 -9.64 -7.58 6.31
CA THR A 488 -8.19 -7.50 6.14
C THR A 488 -7.49 -8.26 7.27
N ASP A 489 -7.20 -7.62 8.40
CA ASP A 489 -6.44 -8.31 9.44
C ASP A 489 -6.76 -7.83 10.87
N LYS A 490 -7.52 -6.77 11.04
CA LYS A 490 -7.76 -6.17 12.35
C LYS A 490 -9.23 -6.14 12.74
N LEU A 491 -9.49 -6.46 14.01
CA LEU A 491 -10.82 -6.40 14.59
C LEU A 491 -10.77 -5.91 16.04
N CYS A 492 -11.90 -5.46 16.55
CA CYS A 492 -12.13 -5.29 17.99
C CYS A 492 -13.62 -5.46 18.34
N TRP A 493 -13.88 -5.87 19.57
CA TRP A 493 -15.22 -5.88 20.13
C TRP A 493 -15.58 -4.51 20.71
N THR A 494 -16.82 -4.13 20.54
CA THR A 494 -17.42 -3.01 21.30
C THR A 494 -17.97 -3.50 22.63
N PRO A 495 -18.11 -2.63 23.65
CA PRO A 495 -18.74 -3.00 24.93
C PRO A 495 -20.15 -3.58 24.80
N ASN A 496 -20.89 -3.19 23.77
CA ASN A 496 -22.25 -3.70 23.50
C ASN A 496 -22.27 -4.87 22.51
N ARG A 497 -21.17 -5.66 22.44
CA ARG A 497 -21.05 -6.93 21.70
C ARG A 497 -21.18 -6.80 20.18
N ARG A 498 -20.92 -5.65 19.58
CA ARG A 498 -20.71 -5.52 18.14
C ARG A 498 -19.23 -5.72 17.80
N LEU A 499 -18.94 -6.06 16.55
CA LEU A 499 -17.60 -6.14 16.01
C LEU A 499 -17.30 -4.92 15.13
N ILE A 500 -16.11 -4.34 15.32
CA ILE A 500 -15.52 -3.42 14.35
C ILE A 500 -14.34 -4.13 13.71
N TYR A 501 -14.25 -4.08 12.40
CA TYR A 501 -13.20 -4.75 11.62
C TYR A 501 -12.78 -3.90 10.43
N SER A 502 -11.56 -4.11 9.96
CA SER A 502 -11.09 -3.49 8.71
C SER A 502 -11.42 -4.38 7.51
N SER A 503 -11.85 -3.76 6.40
CA SER A 503 -12.21 -4.49 5.17
C SER A 503 -11.92 -3.67 3.92
N ARG A 504 -11.52 -4.34 2.84
CA ARG A 504 -11.26 -3.75 1.51
C ARG A 504 -12.41 -3.98 0.52
N VAL A 505 -13.56 -4.38 0.98
CA VAL A 505 -14.71 -4.70 0.11
C VAL A 505 -15.13 -3.53 -0.79
N THR A 506 -14.82 -2.29 -0.40
CA THR A 506 -15.09 -1.07 -1.18
C THR A 506 -13.89 -0.56 -1.99
N GLY A 507 -12.77 -1.31 -2.01
CA GLY A 507 -11.54 -0.95 -2.73
C GLY A 507 -10.48 -0.27 -1.86
N ASN A 508 -10.88 0.50 -0.84
CA ASN A 508 -9.99 1.04 0.20
C ASN A 508 -10.11 0.21 1.47
N GLU A 509 -9.10 0.24 2.31
CA GLU A 509 -9.19 -0.39 3.63
C GLU A 509 -9.92 0.54 4.58
N ASP A 510 -11.17 0.18 4.93
CA ASP A 510 -12.06 0.97 5.77
C ASP A 510 -12.53 0.18 6.99
N LEU A 511 -12.94 0.92 8.02
CA LEU A 511 -13.53 0.34 9.22
C LEU A 511 -15.03 0.13 9.01
N TRP A 512 -15.48 -1.05 9.40
CA TRP A 512 -16.85 -1.51 9.35
C TRP A 512 -17.30 -1.98 10.73
N MET A 513 -18.59 -1.88 11.00
CA MET A 513 -19.23 -2.41 12.22
C MET A 513 -20.31 -3.41 11.82
N MET A 514 -20.45 -4.50 12.60
CA MET A 514 -21.48 -5.53 12.39
C MET A 514 -21.93 -6.16 13.70
N GLN A 515 -23.03 -6.90 13.65
CA GLN A 515 -23.40 -7.85 14.72
C GLN A 515 -22.49 -9.10 14.67
N PRO A 516 -22.39 -9.90 15.75
CA PRO A 516 -21.57 -11.11 15.78
C PRO A 516 -21.94 -12.16 14.74
N ASP A 517 -23.20 -12.18 14.29
CA ASP A 517 -23.71 -13.07 13.25
C ASP A 517 -23.47 -12.55 11.81
N GLY A 518 -22.82 -11.39 11.67
CA GLY A 518 -22.56 -10.73 10.39
C GLY A 518 -23.68 -9.83 9.89
N SER A 519 -24.79 -9.72 10.60
CA SER A 519 -25.88 -8.81 10.23
C SER A 519 -25.56 -7.35 10.56
N GLU A 520 -26.38 -6.41 10.06
CA GLU A 520 -26.25 -4.96 10.28
C GLU A 520 -24.87 -4.39 9.93
N GLN A 521 -24.26 -4.85 8.85
CA GLN A 521 -22.97 -4.33 8.42
C GLN A 521 -23.09 -2.86 8.02
N ARG A 522 -22.24 -2.03 8.61
CA ARG A 522 -22.20 -0.59 8.36
C ARG A 522 -20.76 -0.09 8.24
N GLN A 523 -20.47 0.62 7.17
CA GLN A 523 -19.20 1.31 6.98
C GLN A 523 -19.11 2.53 7.92
N LEU A 524 -17.98 2.67 8.61
CA LEU A 524 -17.72 3.77 9.55
C LEU A 524 -16.78 4.82 8.98
N THR A 525 -15.85 4.43 8.09
CA THR A 525 -14.92 5.35 7.42
C THR A 525 -15.07 5.25 5.91
N VAL A 526 -14.89 6.39 5.24
CA VAL A 526 -14.94 6.53 3.78
C VAL A 526 -13.86 7.53 3.35
N ASP A 527 -13.52 7.54 2.06
CA ASP A 527 -12.68 8.56 1.42
C ASP A 527 -11.25 8.65 1.98
N SER A 528 -10.69 7.55 2.49
CA SER A 528 -9.32 7.49 2.97
C SER A 528 -8.54 6.36 2.32
N ARG A 529 -7.21 6.45 2.35
CA ARG A 529 -6.35 5.42 1.76
C ARG A 529 -6.41 4.12 2.56
N THR A 530 -6.17 4.21 3.87
CA THR A 530 -6.20 3.06 4.78
C THR A 530 -6.67 3.50 6.16
N ASN A 531 -7.66 2.82 6.71
CA ASN A 531 -8.13 2.93 8.08
C ASN A 531 -8.11 1.54 8.71
N ALA A 532 -7.33 1.38 9.78
CA ALA A 532 -7.08 0.06 10.36
C ALA A 532 -6.92 0.12 11.89
N THR A 533 -6.75 -1.04 12.49
CA THR A 533 -6.41 -1.22 13.91
C THR A 533 -7.37 -0.50 14.86
N PRO A 534 -8.67 -0.83 14.81
CA PRO A 534 -9.67 -0.19 15.67
C PRO A 534 -9.51 -0.62 17.13
N ALA A 535 -9.78 0.30 18.04
CA ALA A 535 -9.97 0.07 19.46
C ALA A 535 -11.13 0.93 19.97
N VAL A 536 -11.98 0.40 20.84
CA VAL A 536 -13.19 1.09 21.35
C VAL A 536 -13.01 1.45 22.81
N THR A 537 -13.45 2.65 23.21
CA THR A 537 -13.43 3.07 24.62
C THR A 537 -14.39 2.25 25.45
N PRO A 538 -14.08 1.99 26.75
CA PRO A 538 -14.94 1.21 27.65
C PRO A 538 -16.36 1.77 27.81
N ASP A 539 -16.52 3.09 27.67
CA ASP A 539 -17.81 3.79 27.70
C ASP A 539 -18.60 3.74 26.38
N ASN A 540 -18.04 3.03 25.35
CA ASN A 540 -18.61 2.91 24.01
C ASN A 540 -18.85 4.24 23.28
N ARG A 541 -18.12 5.32 23.62
CA ARG A 541 -18.27 6.63 22.99
C ARG A 541 -17.41 6.82 21.76
N TYR A 542 -16.16 6.32 21.81
CA TYR A 542 -15.15 6.60 20.79
C TYR A 542 -14.55 5.32 20.22
N ILE A 543 -14.14 5.43 18.97
CA ILE A 543 -13.26 4.49 18.27
C ILE A 543 -11.94 5.20 18.05
N ILE A 544 -10.84 4.58 18.48
CA ILE A 544 -9.48 4.97 18.14
C ILE A 544 -9.01 4.08 16.99
N PHE A 545 -8.34 4.65 16.02
CA PHE A 545 -7.90 3.90 14.84
C PHE A 545 -6.68 4.56 14.20
N MET A 546 -6.01 3.81 13.33
CA MET A 546 -4.96 4.32 12.47
C MET A 546 -5.52 4.78 11.13
N SER A 547 -5.01 5.91 10.61
CA SER A 547 -5.28 6.34 9.26
C SER A 547 -4.07 7.04 8.63
N ASN A 548 -3.80 6.76 7.35
CA ASN A 548 -2.74 7.43 6.58
C ASN A 548 -3.29 8.49 5.60
N ARG A 549 -4.48 9.02 5.87
CA ARG A 549 -5.12 10.05 5.04
C ARG A 549 -4.32 11.36 4.96
N THR A 550 -3.46 11.63 5.93
CA THR A 550 -2.55 12.79 5.98
C THR A 550 -1.13 12.49 5.50
N GLY A 551 -0.93 11.32 4.82
CA GLY A 551 0.33 10.90 4.20
C GLY A 551 1.01 9.74 4.92
N VAL A 552 1.23 9.81 6.23
CA VAL A 552 1.74 8.73 7.08
C VAL A 552 0.66 8.29 8.06
N PHE A 553 0.79 7.06 8.58
CA PHE A 553 -0.15 6.59 9.60
C PHE A 553 -0.09 7.44 10.85
N GLN A 554 -1.26 7.91 11.27
CA GLN A 554 -1.48 8.64 12.52
C GLN A 554 -2.60 7.98 13.32
N VAL A 555 -2.62 8.24 14.63
CA VAL A 555 -3.72 7.85 15.50
C VAL A 555 -4.84 8.88 15.41
N TRP A 556 -6.05 8.38 15.16
CA TRP A 556 -7.28 9.17 15.05
C TRP A 556 -8.32 8.70 16.05
N ARG A 557 -9.22 9.59 16.42
CA ARG A 557 -10.41 9.33 17.22
C ARG A 557 -11.64 9.69 16.42
N MET A 558 -12.70 8.89 16.52
CA MET A 558 -14.05 9.22 16.02
C MET A 558 -15.12 8.79 17.00
N ASN A 559 -16.33 9.31 16.88
CA ASN A 559 -17.48 8.81 17.61
C ASN A 559 -17.79 7.36 17.21
N ILE A 560 -18.51 6.63 18.06
CA ILE A 560 -18.89 5.21 17.78
C ILE A 560 -19.75 5.05 16.52
N ASP A 561 -20.39 6.11 16.05
CA ASP A 561 -21.16 6.13 14.82
C ASP A 561 -20.34 6.47 13.57
N GLY A 562 -19.02 6.67 13.70
CA GLY A 562 -18.10 7.05 12.60
C GLY A 562 -17.99 8.57 12.38
N SER A 563 -18.78 9.39 13.08
CA SER A 563 -18.72 10.84 12.96
C SER A 563 -17.57 11.48 13.76
N ASN A 564 -17.32 12.77 13.55
CA ASN A 564 -16.36 13.60 14.30
C ASN A 564 -14.96 12.98 14.37
N GLN A 565 -14.36 12.75 13.21
CA GLN A 565 -13.03 12.16 13.08
C GLN A 565 -11.95 13.21 13.34
N VAL A 566 -11.14 13.02 14.38
CA VAL A 566 -10.10 13.93 14.86
C VAL A 566 -8.75 13.23 14.90
N GLN A 567 -7.73 13.87 14.35
CA GLN A 567 -6.35 13.40 14.44
C GLN A 567 -5.78 13.70 15.83
N LEU A 568 -5.23 12.67 16.50
CA LEU A 568 -4.63 12.80 17.84
C LEU A 568 -3.12 12.98 17.81
N THR A 569 -2.43 12.42 16.80
CA THR A 569 -0.96 12.43 16.73
C THR A 569 -0.46 13.07 15.43
N ASN A 570 0.79 13.56 15.46
CA ASN A 570 1.47 14.21 14.34
C ASN A 570 2.91 13.69 14.19
N GLY A 571 3.60 14.14 13.12
CA GLY A 571 5.01 13.83 12.85
C GLY A 571 5.20 12.48 12.18
N GLY A 572 6.23 11.71 12.55
CA GLY A 572 6.51 10.38 12.02
C GLY A 572 5.38 9.39 12.24
N GLY A 573 5.39 8.26 11.56
CA GLY A 573 4.28 7.29 11.58
C GLY A 573 3.97 6.74 12.98
N LYS A 574 2.70 6.38 13.21
CA LYS A 574 2.18 5.83 14.46
C LYS A 574 1.34 4.58 14.21
N ASN A 575 1.49 3.56 15.08
CA ASN A 575 0.94 2.24 14.87
C ASN A 575 0.37 1.60 16.14
N PHE A 576 -0.51 0.60 15.97
CA PHE A 576 -1.07 -0.26 17.02
C PHE A 576 -1.63 0.48 18.22
N PRO A 577 -2.57 1.42 18.04
CA PRO A 577 -3.17 2.11 19.18
C PRO A 577 -4.02 1.17 20.02
N VAL A 578 -3.88 1.27 21.33
CA VAL A 578 -4.73 0.61 22.34
C VAL A 578 -5.17 1.60 23.39
N ILE A 579 -6.29 1.33 24.03
CA ILE A 579 -6.92 2.23 25.01
C ILE A 579 -6.69 1.69 26.42
N SER A 580 -6.43 2.58 27.36
CA SER A 580 -6.40 2.22 28.79
C SER A 580 -7.80 1.86 29.31
N PRO A 581 -7.94 0.98 30.33
CA PRO A 581 -9.24 0.56 30.87
C PRO A 581 -10.10 1.69 31.42
N ASP A 582 -9.48 2.82 31.83
CA ASP A 582 -10.20 4.02 32.27
C ASP A 582 -10.69 4.91 31.13
N GLY A 583 -10.37 4.54 29.87
CA GLY A 583 -10.77 5.24 28.66
C GLY A 583 -10.03 6.58 28.41
N LYS A 584 -9.03 6.94 29.23
CA LYS A 584 -8.41 8.27 29.19
C LYS A 584 -7.14 8.35 28.34
N TRP A 585 -6.48 7.23 28.08
CA TRP A 585 -5.17 7.18 27.43
C TRP A 585 -5.18 6.26 26.22
N VAL A 586 -4.45 6.67 25.20
CA VAL A 586 -4.11 5.85 24.03
C VAL A 586 -2.62 5.56 24.08
N VAL A 587 -2.25 4.28 24.10
CA VAL A 587 -0.87 3.81 24.00
C VAL A 587 -0.63 3.34 22.57
N TYR A 588 0.48 3.71 21.94
CA TYR A 588 0.76 3.41 20.54
C TYR A 588 2.26 3.29 20.28
N ASN A 589 2.65 2.70 19.16
CA ASN A 589 4.02 2.66 18.67
C ASN A 589 4.34 3.84 17.77
N SER A 590 5.57 4.38 17.87
CA SER A 590 6.19 5.17 16.81
C SER A 590 6.81 4.23 15.77
N THR A 591 6.66 4.51 14.47
CA THR A 591 7.31 3.70 13.42
C THR A 591 8.77 4.08 13.22
N ASP A 592 9.24 5.19 13.76
CA ASP A 592 10.61 5.67 13.58
C ASP A 592 11.63 4.79 14.33
N ASN A 593 11.32 4.45 15.59
CA ASN A 593 12.18 3.64 16.46
C ASN A 593 11.45 2.44 17.09
N TRP A 594 10.15 2.27 16.81
CA TRP A 594 9.28 1.25 17.42
C TRP A 594 9.17 1.38 18.95
N ASP A 595 9.45 2.53 19.49
CA ASP A 595 9.25 2.84 20.89
C ASP A 595 7.75 3.07 21.21
N LEU A 596 7.38 2.91 22.47
CA LEU A 596 6.00 3.13 22.92
C LEU A 596 5.81 4.55 23.45
N TRP A 597 4.68 5.11 23.08
CA TRP A 597 4.19 6.40 23.50
C TRP A 597 2.77 6.30 24.03
N ARG A 598 2.35 7.28 24.83
CA ARG A 598 0.96 7.45 25.23
C ARG A 598 0.54 8.90 25.03
N ILE A 599 -0.73 9.09 24.73
CA ILE A 599 -1.37 10.40 24.58
C ILE A 599 -2.75 10.36 25.24
N SER A 600 -3.22 11.51 25.75
CA SER A 600 -4.61 11.60 26.21
C SER A 600 -5.58 11.36 25.05
N ILE A 601 -6.73 10.73 25.33
CA ILE A 601 -7.78 10.54 24.31
C ILE A 601 -8.35 11.87 23.81
N GLU A 602 -8.19 12.94 24.55
CA GLU A 602 -8.57 14.30 24.14
C GLU A 602 -7.46 15.01 23.35
N GLY A 603 -6.31 14.35 23.14
CA GLY A 603 -5.14 14.93 22.47
C GLY A 603 -4.16 15.57 23.45
N GLY A 604 -3.28 16.44 22.95
CA GLY A 604 -2.23 17.11 23.73
C GLY A 604 -0.84 16.54 23.45
N GLU A 605 0.12 16.81 24.32
CA GLU A 605 1.50 16.38 24.16
C GLU A 605 1.68 14.90 24.52
N PRO A 606 2.25 14.08 23.62
CA PRO A 606 2.50 12.68 23.89
C PRO A 606 3.67 12.48 24.85
N THR A 607 3.58 11.44 25.66
CA THR A 607 4.63 11.04 26.60
C THR A 607 5.22 9.70 26.20
N ARG A 608 6.54 9.59 26.13
CA ARG A 608 7.24 8.32 25.84
C ARG A 608 7.12 7.37 27.03
N VAL A 609 6.77 6.10 26.76
CA VAL A 609 6.66 5.03 27.75
C VAL A 609 7.98 4.27 27.88
N ILE A 610 8.59 3.91 26.76
CA ILE A 610 9.89 3.21 26.71
C ILE A 610 10.65 3.58 25.44
N GLU A 611 11.99 3.63 25.52
CA GLU A 611 12.87 4.07 24.42
C GLU A 611 13.47 2.93 23.57
N GLN A 612 13.12 1.69 23.87
CA GLN A 612 13.54 0.53 23.06
C GLN A 612 12.41 -0.01 22.19
N PRO A 613 12.71 -0.72 21.10
CA PRO A 613 11.68 -1.35 20.27
C PRO A 613 10.76 -2.26 21.09
N ALA A 614 9.46 -1.94 21.05
CA ALA A 614 8.40 -2.66 21.76
C ALA A 614 7.14 -2.62 20.91
N TYR A 615 6.56 -3.78 20.58
CA TYR A 615 5.48 -3.94 19.60
C TYR A 615 4.21 -4.43 20.28
N PHE A 616 3.06 -4.14 19.67
CA PHE A 616 1.76 -4.68 20.05
C PHE A 616 1.41 -4.46 21.52
N PRO A 617 1.35 -3.19 21.99
CA PRO A 617 1.04 -2.90 23.37
C PRO A 617 -0.34 -3.41 23.77
N SER A 618 -0.49 -3.76 25.06
CA SER A 618 -1.75 -4.13 25.68
C SER A 618 -1.74 -3.67 27.14
N VAL A 619 -2.75 -2.90 27.55
CA VAL A 619 -2.84 -2.38 28.93
C VAL A 619 -3.54 -3.39 29.81
N SER A 620 -3.01 -3.63 31.02
CA SER A 620 -3.63 -4.55 32.00
C SER A 620 -5.02 -4.08 32.43
N PRO A 621 -5.91 -4.99 32.87
CA PRO A 621 -7.28 -4.64 33.26
C PRO A 621 -7.36 -3.60 34.41
N ASP A 622 -6.38 -3.60 35.30
CA ASP A 622 -6.27 -2.62 36.39
C ASP A 622 -5.62 -1.29 35.97
N GLY A 623 -5.20 -1.16 34.70
CA GLY A 623 -4.58 0.05 34.14
C GLY A 623 -3.15 0.32 34.62
N LYS A 624 -2.51 -0.59 35.37
CA LYS A 624 -1.20 -0.33 35.99
C LYS A 624 -0.01 -0.78 35.18
N MET A 625 -0.22 -1.73 34.24
CA MET A 625 0.86 -2.35 33.45
C MET A 625 0.56 -2.31 31.95
N ILE A 626 1.62 -2.39 31.15
CA ILE A 626 1.58 -2.59 29.71
C ILE A 626 2.36 -3.86 29.39
N ALA A 627 1.74 -4.79 28.69
CA ALA A 627 2.44 -5.91 28.05
C ALA A 627 2.75 -5.54 26.60
N CYS A 628 3.92 -5.91 26.11
CA CYS A 628 4.32 -5.73 24.72
C CYS A 628 5.32 -6.80 24.28
N LEU A 629 5.49 -6.98 22.98
CA LEU A 629 6.56 -7.78 22.40
C LEU A 629 7.82 -6.94 22.27
N GLY A 630 8.92 -7.41 22.83
CA GLY A 630 10.21 -6.75 22.74
C GLY A 630 11.34 -7.76 22.54
N ARG A 631 12.55 -7.38 22.91
CA ARG A 631 13.72 -8.25 22.85
C ARG A 631 14.44 -8.32 24.18
N SER A 632 14.98 -9.51 24.50
CA SER A 632 15.90 -9.73 25.60
C SER A 632 17.06 -10.58 25.05
N GLU A 633 18.30 -10.11 25.22
CA GLU A 633 19.51 -10.80 24.70
C GLU A 633 19.36 -11.19 23.21
N SER A 634 18.85 -10.26 22.39
CA SER A 634 18.58 -10.45 20.96
C SER A 634 17.48 -11.46 20.60
N LYS A 635 16.78 -12.06 21.57
CA LYS A 635 15.66 -12.98 21.39
C LYS A 635 14.32 -12.28 21.64
N ALA A 636 13.27 -12.74 20.96
CA ALA A 636 11.93 -12.24 21.19
C ALA A 636 11.45 -12.56 22.62
N ALA A 637 10.86 -11.58 23.28
CA ALA A 637 10.35 -11.69 24.64
C ALA A 637 9.10 -10.83 24.85
N LEU A 638 8.22 -11.27 25.75
CA LEU A 638 7.15 -10.42 26.27
C LEU A 638 7.71 -9.55 27.41
N LEU A 639 7.54 -8.24 27.30
CA LEU A 639 7.92 -7.26 28.30
C LEU A 639 6.69 -6.81 29.05
N ILE A 640 6.77 -6.72 30.37
CA ILE A 640 5.74 -6.14 31.23
C ILE A 640 6.31 -4.86 31.81
N LEU A 641 5.71 -3.74 31.45
CA LEU A 641 6.13 -2.40 31.82
C LEU A 641 5.13 -1.79 32.83
N PRO A 642 5.55 -0.91 33.74
CA PRO A 642 4.60 -0.06 34.44
C PRO A 642 3.92 0.89 33.45
N PHE A 643 2.65 1.23 33.67
CA PHE A 643 1.91 2.15 32.79
C PHE A 643 2.58 3.54 32.71
N ALA A 644 3.24 3.97 33.78
CA ALA A 644 4.03 5.21 33.82
C ALA A 644 5.28 5.14 32.93
N GLY A 645 5.75 3.94 32.58
CA GLY A 645 6.90 3.71 31.74
C GLY A 645 8.20 3.52 32.52
N VAL A 646 9.32 3.44 31.83
CA VAL A 646 10.74 3.49 32.07
C VAL A 646 11.45 2.13 31.93
N GLN A 647 11.29 1.16 32.84
CA GLN A 647 11.99 -0.12 32.78
C GLN A 647 11.03 -1.30 32.88
N PRO A 648 11.27 -2.41 32.19
CA PRO A 648 10.47 -3.61 32.34
C PRO A 648 10.48 -4.15 33.78
N LEU A 649 9.30 -4.37 34.35
CA LEU A 649 9.10 -5.05 35.62
C LEU A 649 9.38 -6.54 35.49
N LYS A 650 9.11 -7.08 34.30
CA LYS A 650 9.28 -8.51 33.99
C LYS A 650 9.54 -8.72 32.52
N THR A 651 10.41 -9.69 32.22
CA THR A 651 10.69 -10.18 30.88
C THR A 651 10.41 -11.69 30.82
N ILE A 652 9.61 -12.11 29.82
CA ILE A 652 9.23 -13.52 29.61
C ILE A 652 9.73 -13.96 28.25
N ASN A 653 10.75 -14.79 28.21
CA ASN A 653 11.33 -15.32 26.99
C ASN A 653 10.34 -16.28 26.30
N LEU A 654 10.22 -16.19 24.98
CA LEU A 654 9.29 -17.00 24.18
C LEU A 654 9.83 -18.41 23.86
N ALA A 655 11.03 -18.76 24.31
CA ALA A 655 11.64 -20.11 24.35
C ALA A 655 11.30 -21.00 23.14
N GLY A 656 11.77 -20.64 21.94
CA GLY A 656 11.61 -21.45 20.72
C GLY A 656 10.24 -21.39 20.05
N GLN A 657 9.38 -20.46 20.47
CA GLN A 657 8.14 -20.12 19.77
C GLN A 657 8.33 -18.80 19.03
N ASN A 658 7.82 -18.71 17.80
CA ASN A 658 7.67 -17.45 17.11
C ASN A 658 6.35 -16.78 17.54
N PHE A 659 6.39 -15.47 17.72
CA PHE A 659 5.16 -14.71 17.91
C PHE A 659 4.41 -14.65 16.58
N SER A 660 3.13 -15.03 16.59
CA SER A 660 2.26 -14.98 15.43
C SER A 660 1.10 -14.01 15.69
N GLY A 661 0.72 -13.29 14.66
CA GLY A 661 -0.31 -12.25 14.79
C GLY A 661 0.24 -10.92 15.31
N THR A 662 -0.66 -10.07 15.76
CA THR A 662 -0.35 -8.67 16.08
C THR A 662 -1.04 -8.19 17.35
N ARG A 663 -1.47 -9.10 18.22
CA ARG A 663 -2.19 -8.76 19.45
C ARG A 663 -1.69 -9.57 20.64
N ILE A 664 -1.61 -8.88 21.77
CA ILE A 664 -1.45 -9.46 23.09
C ILE A 664 -2.68 -9.03 23.89
N LEU A 665 -3.34 -9.95 24.57
CA LEU A 665 -4.44 -9.66 25.48
C LEU A 665 -4.11 -10.13 26.90
N TRP A 666 -4.50 -9.35 27.88
CA TRP A 666 -4.53 -9.78 29.27
C TRP A 666 -5.77 -10.65 29.54
N THR A 667 -5.63 -11.63 30.41
CA THR A 667 -6.81 -12.27 31.00
C THR A 667 -7.54 -11.27 31.90
N PRO A 668 -8.88 -11.40 32.10
CA PRO A 668 -9.66 -10.45 32.90
C PRO A 668 -9.15 -10.28 34.35
N ASP A 669 -8.55 -11.33 34.92
CA ASP A 669 -7.93 -11.32 36.25
C ASP A 669 -6.53 -10.68 36.27
N GLY A 670 -5.98 -10.31 35.11
CA GLY A 670 -4.64 -9.74 34.98
C GLY A 670 -3.47 -10.69 35.29
N GLN A 671 -3.73 -12.02 35.42
CA GLN A 671 -2.72 -12.99 35.83
C GLN A 671 -2.00 -13.69 34.68
N ALA A 672 -2.52 -13.57 33.46
CA ALA A 672 -1.94 -14.20 32.28
C ALA A 672 -2.07 -13.33 31.03
N LEU A 673 -1.29 -13.66 30.02
CA LEU A 673 -1.35 -13.08 28.68
C LEU A 673 -1.81 -14.14 27.68
N ILE A 674 -2.65 -13.71 26.71
CA ILE A 674 -3.09 -14.52 25.56
C ILE A 674 -2.50 -13.90 24.31
N TYR A 675 -1.86 -14.71 23.46
CA TYR A 675 -1.24 -14.24 22.21
C TYR A 675 -1.17 -15.37 21.18
N GLY A 676 -0.99 -15.01 19.93
CA GLY A 676 -0.70 -15.96 18.85
C GLY A 676 0.76 -16.43 18.91
N ALA A 677 0.97 -17.73 18.79
CA ALA A 677 2.30 -18.35 18.72
C ALA A 677 2.35 -19.34 17.56
N GLU A 678 3.46 -19.33 16.82
CA GLU A 678 3.74 -20.29 15.75
C GLU A 678 4.85 -21.21 16.22
N ARG A 679 4.62 -22.51 16.06
CA ARG A 679 5.60 -23.56 16.29
C ARG A 679 5.41 -24.68 15.29
N ASP A 680 6.51 -25.11 14.66
CA ASP A 680 6.53 -26.18 13.65
C ASP A 680 5.57 -25.91 12.46
N GLY A 681 5.45 -24.63 12.04
CA GLY A 681 4.57 -24.20 10.95
C GLY A 681 3.07 -24.20 11.30
N VAL A 682 2.72 -24.33 12.57
CA VAL A 682 1.35 -24.36 13.05
C VAL A 682 1.07 -23.18 13.98
N THR A 683 0.07 -22.39 13.62
CA THR A 683 -0.39 -21.25 14.44
C THR A 683 -1.29 -21.70 15.57
N ARG A 684 -1.07 -21.17 16.76
CA ARG A 684 -1.81 -21.46 17.99
C ARG A 684 -2.15 -20.18 18.73
N LEU A 685 -3.32 -20.14 19.32
CA LEU A 685 -3.65 -19.19 20.38
C LEU A 685 -3.24 -19.81 21.72
N VAL A 686 -2.42 -19.10 22.47
CA VAL A 686 -1.83 -19.63 23.71
C VAL A 686 -2.04 -18.68 24.87
N LYS A 687 -2.12 -19.23 26.09
CA LYS A 687 -2.18 -18.51 27.36
C LYS A 687 -0.91 -18.73 28.14
N ARG A 688 -0.30 -17.65 28.63
CA ARG A 688 0.93 -17.66 29.43
C ARG A 688 0.74 -16.97 30.76
N SER A 689 0.87 -17.71 31.88
CA SER A 689 0.79 -17.12 33.22
C SER A 689 1.98 -16.20 33.50
N LEU A 690 1.72 -15.08 34.18
CA LEU A 690 2.76 -14.18 34.65
C LEU A 690 3.57 -14.77 35.79
N SER A 691 3.00 -15.65 36.63
CA SER A 691 3.73 -16.31 37.71
C SER A 691 4.76 -17.33 37.25
N GLY A 692 4.79 -17.65 35.95
CA GLY A 692 5.64 -18.69 35.36
C GLY A 692 4.86 -19.96 35.03
N GLY A 693 5.55 -21.01 34.58
CA GLY A 693 4.93 -22.27 34.22
C GLY A 693 4.86 -22.53 32.72
N LYS A 694 4.17 -23.60 32.32
CA LYS A 694 4.01 -24.00 30.91
C LYS A 694 3.01 -23.08 30.21
N THR A 695 3.24 -22.86 28.93
CA THR A 695 2.25 -22.22 28.05
C THR A 695 1.10 -23.18 27.80
N GLU A 696 -0.13 -22.75 28.02
CA GLU A 696 -1.36 -23.49 27.75
C GLU A 696 -1.84 -23.20 26.34
N GLU A 697 -2.08 -24.24 25.52
CA GLU A 697 -2.70 -24.09 24.20
C GLU A 697 -4.23 -23.94 24.38
N ILE A 698 -4.78 -22.81 23.87
CA ILE A 698 -6.22 -22.58 23.87
C ILE A 698 -6.83 -23.15 22.59
N MET A 699 -6.19 -22.88 21.44
CA MET A 699 -6.75 -23.18 20.13
C MET A 699 -5.64 -23.32 19.08
N LYS A 700 -5.85 -24.22 18.10
CA LYS A 700 -4.95 -24.45 16.98
C LYS A 700 -5.63 -24.04 15.67
N PHE A 701 -4.86 -23.44 14.75
CA PHE A 701 -5.32 -23.02 13.43
C PHE A 701 -4.50 -23.71 12.34
N GLU A 702 -5.16 -24.06 11.24
CA GLU A 702 -4.51 -24.63 10.05
C GLU A 702 -3.95 -23.54 9.13
N ASP A 703 -4.47 -22.31 9.25
CA ASP A 703 -4.10 -21.11 8.53
C ASP A 703 -3.48 -20.05 9.47
N ASP A 704 -3.01 -18.95 8.89
CA ASP A 704 -2.42 -17.86 9.66
C ASP A 704 -3.47 -17.12 10.50
N LEU A 705 -3.17 -16.87 11.76
CA LEU A 705 -3.94 -16.01 12.65
C LEU A 705 -3.40 -14.58 12.57
N PHE A 706 -4.21 -13.63 12.13
CA PHE A 706 -3.80 -12.24 11.99
C PHE A 706 -4.20 -11.36 13.16
N ASP A 707 -5.38 -11.58 13.72
CA ASP A 707 -5.85 -10.89 14.92
C ASP A 707 -6.92 -11.71 15.64
N PHE A 708 -7.19 -11.37 16.91
CA PHE A 708 -8.22 -12.02 17.71
C PHE A 708 -8.71 -11.09 18.81
N GLY A 709 -9.92 -11.35 19.31
CA GLY A 709 -10.48 -10.62 20.44
C GLY A 709 -11.65 -11.36 21.07
N TYR A 710 -11.76 -11.22 22.38
CA TYR A 710 -12.90 -11.73 23.13
C TYR A 710 -13.96 -10.65 23.31
N SER A 711 -15.24 -11.04 23.28
CA SER A 711 -16.33 -10.17 23.71
C SER A 711 -16.14 -9.77 25.18
N THR A 712 -16.75 -8.67 25.60
CA THR A 712 -16.58 -8.10 26.95
C THR A 712 -16.93 -9.08 28.05
N ASP A 713 -17.89 -9.96 27.81
CA ASP A 713 -18.27 -11.06 28.72
C ASP A 713 -17.44 -12.33 28.54
N SER A 714 -16.45 -12.31 27.66
CA SER A 714 -15.57 -13.43 27.31
C SER A 714 -16.29 -14.68 26.79
N GLN A 715 -17.54 -14.57 26.35
CA GLN A 715 -18.31 -15.70 25.83
C GLN A 715 -18.02 -15.99 24.36
N LEU A 716 -17.76 -14.94 23.58
CA LEU A 716 -17.46 -15.06 22.15
C LEU A 716 -15.99 -14.74 21.87
N LEU A 717 -15.42 -15.49 20.96
CA LEU A 717 -14.13 -15.22 20.33
C LEU A 717 -14.36 -14.81 18.87
N ALA A 718 -13.76 -13.71 18.46
CA ALA A 718 -13.61 -13.36 17.06
C ALA A 718 -12.14 -13.46 16.67
N VAL A 719 -11.88 -14.03 15.49
CA VAL A 719 -10.54 -14.12 14.92
C VAL A 719 -10.56 -13.63 13.46
N THR A 720 -9.49 -13.00 13.04
CA THR A 720 -9.17 -12.86 11.61
C THR A 720 -8.10 -13.86 11.26
N ARG A 721 -8.40 -14.73 10.31
CA ARG A 721 -7.49 -15.79 9.87
C ARG A 721 -7.58 -15.99 8.37
N GLY A 722 -6.53 -16.53 7.76
CA GLY A 722 -6.43 -16.77 6.33
C GLY A 722 -5.01 -17.01 5.89
N GLY A 723 -4.61 -16.48 4.72
CA GLY A 723 -3.26 -16.71 4.20
C GLY A 723 -2.81 -15.62 3.23
N TRP A 724 -1.54 -15.70 2.89
CA TRP A 724 -0.97 -14.90 1.82
C TRP A 724 -1.27 -15.58 0.49
N GLN A 725 -1.76 -14.80 -0.45
CA GLN A 725 -1.95 -15.24 -1.84
C GLN A 725 -0.92 -14.57 -2.72
N HIS A 726 -0.26 -15.37 -3.54
CA HIS A 726 0.75 -14.95 -4.49
C HIS A 726 0.31 -15.31 -5.89
N ASP A 727 -0.01 -14.32 -6.71
CA ASP A 727 -0.37 -14.51 -8.11
C ASP A 727 0.60 -13.77 -9.02
N ILE A 728 0.85 -14.34 -10.18
CA ILE A 728 1.68 -13.70 -11.18
C ILE A 728 0.84 -12.78 -12.05
N VAL A 729 1.32 -11.56 -12.22
CA VAL A 729 0.71 -10.55 -13.07
C VAL A 729 1.67 -10.13 -14.18
N LEU A 730 1.10 -9.84 -15.36
CA LEU A 730 1.75 -9.19 -16.47
C LEU A 730 1.36 -7.73 -16.51
N ILE A 731 2.33 -6.85 -16.53
CA ILE A 731 2.15 -5.40 -16.62
C ILE A 731 2.69 -4.97 -17.98
N SER A 732 1.85 -4.33 -18.77
CA SER A 732 2.17 -3.82 -20.12
C SER A 732 1.75 -2.36 -20.26
N ASP A 733 1.99 -1.78 -21.44
CA ASP A 733 1.76 -0.36 -21.75
C ASP A 733 2.65 0.58 -20.91
N LEU A 734 3.86 0.10 -20.61
CA LEU A 734 4.89 0.81 -19.88
C LEU A 734 5.55 1.88 -20.78
N ASN A 735 5.14 3.13 -20.65
CA ASN A 735 5.82 4.24 -21.33
C ASN A 735 7.14 4.57 -20.60
N PHE A 736 8.20 3.82 -20.93
CA PHE A 736 9.56 4.11 -20.45
C PHE A 736 10.35 5.05 -21.40
N HIS A 737 9.66 5.80 -22.28
CA HIS A 737 10.25 6.77 -23.20
C HIS A 737 10.73 8.02 -22.48
#